data_17eb81099243eb8d9c8ddb6eb1033235
#
_entry.id   17eb81099243eb8d9c8ddb6eb1033235
#
_cell.length_a   1.000
_cell.length_b   1.000
_cell.length_c   1.000
_cell.angle_alpha   90.00
_cell.angle_beta   90.00
_cell.angle_gamma   90.00
#
_symmetry.space_group_name_H-M   'P 1'
#
loop_
_entity.id
_entity.type
_entity.pdbx_description
1 polymer ?
#
loop_
_entity_poly.entity_id
_entity_poly.type
_entity_poly.pdbx_seq_one_letter_code
_entity_poly.pdbx_strand_id
1 'polypeptide(L)'
;MGLQPLEFSDCYLDSPWFRERIRAHEAELERTNKFIKELIKDGKNLIAATKTLSAAQRKFAHSLRDFKFEFIGDAETDDERCIDASLREFSNFLKNLEEQREIMALSVTETLIKPLEKFRKEQLGAVKEEKKKFDKETERNYSLIDKHLNLSAKKKDSHLQEADIQVEQNRQHFYELSLEYVCKLQEIQERKKFEFVEPMLSFFQGMFTFYHQGHELAKDFNHYKMELQINIQNTRNRFEGTRSEVEELMNKIRQNPKDHKRASQFTAEGYLYVQEKRPPPFGSSWVKHYCMYRKAAKKFTMIPFEHRSGGKLGDGEVFFLKECIRRHTDSIDRRFCFDVEAADRPGISLTMQAFSEEERKQWLEVLGGKEALFPSFNRAIIPRPEGSAQLDKMGFTILRKCIRAVETRGINDQGLYRVVGVSSKVQRLLSMLMDVKTCNEVDLENSVDWEVKTITSALKQYLRSLPEPLMTYELHGDFIVPAKSGSPESRVNAIHFLVHKLPEKNKEMLDILVKHLTNVSNHSKQNLMTVANLGVVFGPTLMRPQEETVAAIMDLKFQNIVVEILIENHEKVTVPVFLRRTPLPAAWTRFPLRLPRLPLPLGTLDQTGTTCLQTGAASGTGHPLLQTSREPGWLEGTLNGKRGLIPQNYVKLL
;
A
#
# COMPACT_ATOMS: atom_id res chain seq x y z
N MET A 1 8.34 6.28 62.69
CA MET A 1 8.88 7.53 63.26
C MET A 1 9.92 8.06 62.30
N GLY A 2 10.00 9.40 62.11
CA GLY A 2 11.05 10.04 61.27
C GLY A 2 12.42 10.04 61.99
N LEU A 3 13.45 10.45 61.27
CA LEU A 3 14.76 10.72 61.87
C LEU A 3 14.64 11.88 62.88
N GLN A 4 15.27 11.72 64.03
CA GLN A 4 15.37 12.83 64.99
C GLN A 4 16.40 13.85 64.49
N PRO A 5 16.20 15.16 64.70
CA PRO A 5 17.15 16.18 64.33
C PRO A 5 18.47 16.01 65.04
N LEU A 6 19.57 16.38 64.38
CA LEU A 6 20.90 16.44 64.91
C LEU A 6 21.15 17.88 65.41
N GLU A 7 21.24 18.05 66.73
CA GLU A 7 21.48 19.38 67.33
C GLU A 7 22.99 19.68 67.36
N PHE A 8 23.38 20.86 66.96
CA PHE A 8 24.81 21.30 66.98
C PHE A 8 25.37 21.35 68.40
N SER A 9 24.53 21.64 69.40
CA SER A 9 24.91 21.59 70.82
C SER A 9 25.36 20.22 71.31
N ASP A 10 24.80 19.14 70.69
CA ASP A 10 25.15 17.79 71.07
C ASP A 10 26.58 17.40 70.62
N CYS A 11 27.18 18.11 69.68
CA CYS A 11 28.54 17.90 69.21
C CYS A 11 29.59 18.13 70.34
N TYR A 12 29.27 19.01 71.30
CA TYR A 12 30.19 19.33 72.38
C TYR A 12 30.29 18.17 73.39
N LEU A 13 29.16 17.51 73.69
CA LEU A 13 29.16 16.43 74.68
C LEU A 13 29.42 15.05 74.05
N ASP A 14 29.23 14.89 72.74
CA ASP A 14 29.42 13.65 71.97
C ASP A 14 28.78 12.40 72.67
N SER A 15 27.54 12.56 73.14
CA SER A 15 26.86 11.54 73.91
C SER A 15 26.53 10.26 73.11
N PRO A 16 26.33 9.08 73.78
CA PRO A 16 25.93 7.85 73.11
C PRO A 16 24.64 8.00 72.30
N TRP A 17 23.65 8.78 72.75
CA TRP A 17 22.39 9.07 72.05
C TRP A 17 22.61 9.94 70.83
N PHE A 18 23.53 10.87 70.91
CA PHE A 18 23.94 11.67 69.76
C PHE A 18 24.58 10.79 68.70
N ARG A 19 25.48 9.90 69.08
CA ARG A 19 26.10 8.94 68.16
C ARG A 19 25.08 7.97 67.54
N GLU A 20 24.07 7.55 68.29
CA GLU A 20 22.98 6.72 67.76
C GLU A 20 22.16 7.49 66.71
N ARG A 21 21.85 8.75 66.93
CA ARG A 21 21.18 9.62 65.92
C ARG A 21 22.01 9.78 64.66
N ILE A 22 23.32 10.05 64.79
CA ILE A 22 24.24 10.09 63.66
C ILE A 22 24.16 8.80 62.84
N ARG A 23 24.27 7.63 63.50
CA ARG A 23 24.18 6.31 62.83
C ARG A 23 22.84 6.11 62.13
N ALA A 24 21.73 6.59 62.70
CA ALA A 24 20.43 6.53 62.07
C ALA A 24 20.37 7.36 60.76
N HIS A 25 20.93 8.58 60.74
CA HIS A 25 21.07 9.42 59.59
C HIS A 25 21.98 8.80 58.51
N GLU A 26 23.12 8.24 58.91
CA GLU A 26 24.03 7.52 58.02
C GLU A 26 23.37 6.30 57.37
N ALA A 27 22.64 5.50 58.16
CA ALA A 27 21.92 4.32 57.66
C ALA A 27 20.84 4.70 56.62
N GLU A 28 20.16 5.83 56.83
CA GLU A 28 19.17 6.36 55.88
C GLU A 28 19.84 6.81 54.56
N LEU A 29 20.95 7.53 54.65
CA LEU A 29 21.71 7.92 53.46
C LEU A 29 22.27 6.72 52.69
N GLU A 30 22.70 5.65 53.42
CA GLU A 30 23.16 4.44 52.73
C GLU A 30 21.98 3.67 52.08
N ARG A 31 20.79 3.64 52.67
CA ARG A 31 19.57 3.12 52.05
C ARG A 31 19.24 3.93 50.77
N THR A 32 19.28 5.26 50.86
CA THR A 32 19.07 6.14 49.74
C THR A 32 20.10 5.89 48.60
N ASN A 33 21.39 5.75 48.95
CA ASN A 33 22.43 5.45 47.98
C ASN A 33 22.22 4.12 47.25
N LYS A 34 21.81 3.07 47.97
CA LYS A 34 21.49 1.75 47.38
C LYS A 34 20.29 1.85 46.44
N PHE A 35 19.23 2.52 46.87
CA PHE A 35 18.03 2.74 46.05
C PHE A 35 18.33 3.48 44.75
N ILE A 36 19.08 4.59 44.83
CA ILE A 36 19.45 5.36 43.64
C ILE A 36 20.35 4.52 42.71
N LYS A 37 21.24 3.70 43.27
CA LYS A 37 22.11 2.81 42.49
C LYS A 37 21.29 1.80 41.67
N GLU A 38 20.31 1.15 42.27
CA GLU A 38 19.44 0.20 41.56
C GLU A 38 18.56 0.92 40.55
N LEU A 39 17.99 2.09 40.87
CA LEU A 39 17.20 2.88 39.94
C LEU A 39 18.00 3.30 38.70
N ILE A 40 19.25 3.73 38.86
CA ILE A 40 20.15 4.03 37.74
C ILE A 40 20.37 2.79 36.87
N LYS A 41 20.55 1.62 37.45
CA LYS A 41 20.73 0.36 36.74
C LYS A 41 19.47 0.02 35.92
N ASP A 42 18.29 0.11 36.55
CA ASP A 42 17.01 -0.16 35.90
C ASP A 42 16.72 0.84 34.80
N GLY A 43 17.01 2.12 35.03
CA GLY A 43 16.91 3.16 34.01
C GLY A 43 17.80 2.90 32.79
N LYS A 44 19.04 2.43 33.02
CA LYS A 44 19.96 2.04 31.91
C LYS A 44 19.43 0.82 31.15
N ASN A 45 18.85 -0.15 31.85
CA ASN A 45 18.21 -1.31 31.22
C ASN A 45 17.00 -0.89 30.38
N LEU A 46 16.17 0.03 30.89
CA LEU A 46 15.05 0.59 30.18
C LEU A 46 15.48 1.30 28.88
N ILE A 47 16.55 2.10 28.93
CA ILE A 47 17.11 2.75 27.74
C ILE A 47 17.62 1.71 26.73
N ALA A 48 18.32 0.67 27.18
CA ALA A 48 18.81 -0.38 26.31
C ALA A 48 17.66 -1.15 25.63
N ALA A 49 16.62 -1.53 26.38
CA ALA A 49 15.42 -2.18 25.85
C ALA A 49 14.69 -1.28 24.82
N THR A 50 14.57 0.01 25.11
CA THR A 50 13.97 1.01 24.20
C THR A 50 14.75 1.10 22.89
N LYS A 51 16.08 1.15 22.93
CA LYS A 51 16.92 1.17 21.72
C LYS A 51 16.80 -0.12 20.91
N THR A 52 16.72 -1.27 21.57
CA THR A 52 16.51 -2.57 20.90
C THR A 52 15.16 -2.62 20.20
N LEU A 53 14.10 -2.15 20.86
CA LEU A 53 12.77 -2.02 20.25
C LEU A 53 12.79 -1.10 19.04
N SER A 54 13.41 0.07 19.15
CA SER A 54 13.55 1.02 18.04
C SER A 54 14.26 0.40 16.83
N ALA A 55 15.36 -0.30 17.06
CA ALA A 55 16.09 -1.00 16.00
C ALA A 55 15.23 -2.07 15.30
N ALA A 56 14.45 -2.85 16.08
CA ALA A 56 13.54 -3.85 15.51
C ALA A 56 12.41 -3.23 14.67
N GLN A 57 11.79 -2.15 15.15
CA GLN A 57 10.75 -1.44 14.43
C GLN A 57 11.28 -0.74 13.17
N ARG A 58 12.49 -0.18 13.20
CA ARG A 58 13.16 0.35 12.01
C ARG A 58 13.44 -0.73 10.96
N LYS A 59 13.86 -1.93 11.39
CA LYS A 59 14.04 -3.07 10.49
C LYS A 59 12.71 -3.48 9.86
N PHE A 60 11.63 -3.54 10.63
CA PHE A 60 10.29 -3.82 10.12
C PHE A 60 9.83 -2.76 9.11
N ALA A 61 10.02 -1.46 9.42
CA ALA A 61 9.73 -0.38 8.50
C ALA A 61 10.52 -0.49 7.18
N HIS A 62 11.77 -0.94 7.23
CA HIS A 62 12.59 -1.19 6.04
C HIS A 62 11.99 -2.29 5.16
N SER A 63 11.57 -3.41 5.78
CA SER A 63 10.94 -4.52 5.05
C SER A 63 9.66 -4.09 4.33
N LEU A 64 8.86 -3.22 4.95
CA LEU A 64 7.68 -2.64 4.29
C LEU A 64 8.04 -1.78 3.08
N ARG A 65 9.08 -0.95 3.20
CA ARG A 65 9.49 -0.03 2.14
C ARG A 65 10.06 -0.76 0.92
N ASP A 66 10.80 -1.83 1.17
CA ASP A 66 11.57 -2.52 0.13
C ASP A 66 10.71 -3.53 -0.65
N PHE A 67 9.50 -3.82 -0.20
CA PHE A 67 8.55 -4.69 -0.89
C PHE A 67 7.70 -3.91 -1.90
N LYS A 68 7.47 -4.53 -3.06
CA LYS A 68 6.57 -4.03 -4.09
C LYS A 68 5.73 -5.18 -4.64
N PHE A 69 4.43 -4.94 -4.77
CA PHE A 69 3.55 -5.89 -5.46
C PHE A 69 3.77 -5.85 -6.98
N GLU A 70 3.67 -7.02 -7.62
CA GLU A 70 3.57 -7.11 -9.06
C GLU A 70 2.09 -7.13 -9.44
N PHE A 71 1.71 -6.33 -10.42
CA PHE A 71 0.34 -6.27 -10.90
C PHE A 71 0.11 -7.11 -12.15
N ILE A 72 -1.12 -7.54 -12.39
CA ILE A 72 -1.52 -8.29 -13.57
C ILE A 72 -2.11 -7.31 -14.59
N GLY A 73 -1.63 -7.40 -15.83
CA GLY A 73 -2.04 -6.51 -16.92
C GLY A 73 -0.99 -5.48 -17.28
N ASP A 74 -1.39 -4.42 -17.97
CA ASP A 74 -0.50 -3.39 -18.50
C ASP A 74 -0.51 -2.08 -17.68
N ALA A 75 -1.47 -1.92 -16.75
CA ALA A 75 -1.58 -0.75 -15.89
C ALA A 75 -2.29 -1.05 -14.57
N GLU A 76 -2.04 -0.18 -13.58
CA GLU A 76 -2.73 -0.15 -12.29
C GLU A 76 -3.76 0.98 -12.25
N THR A 77 -4.82 0.80 -11.48
CA THR A 77 -5.76 1.86 -11.14
C THR A 77 -5.16 2.83 -10.12
N ASP A 78 -5.78 4.00 -9.92
CA ASP A 78 -5.34 4.96 -8.90
C ASP A 78 -5.47 4.36 -7.49
N ASP A 79 -6.54 3.58 -7.23
CA ASP A 79 -6.72 2.89 -5.94
C ASP A 79 -5.62 1.83 -5.72
N GLU A 80 -5.26 1.05 -6.73
CA GLU A 80 -4.16 0.06 -6.64
C GLU A 80 -2.82 0.74 -6.37
N ARG A 81 -2.51 1.84 -7.09
CA ARG A 81 -1.30 2.65 -6.84
C ARG A 81 -1.26 3.22 -5.42
N CYS A 82 -2.40 3.68 -4.90
CA CYS A 82 -2.50 4.16 -3.53
C CYS A 82 -2.23 3.04 -2.51
N ILE A 83 -2.76 1.82 -2.76
CA ILE A 83 -2.51 0.65 -1.92
C ILE A 83 -1.02 0.27 -1.95
N ASP A 84 -0.39 0.25 -3.09
CA ASP A 84 1.05 -0.06 -3.22
C ASP A 84 1.92 1.00 -2.53
N ALA A 85 1.56 2.29 -2.67
CA ALA A 85 2.23 3.37 -1.99
C ALA A 85 2.09 3.30 -0.46
N SER A 86 1.03 2.64 0.05
CA SER A 86 0.76 2.55 1.48
C SER A 86 1.87 1.91 2.29
N LEU A 87 2.58 0.96 1.71
CA LEU A 87 3.73 0.31 2.37
C LEU A 87 4.85 1.30 2.67
N ARG A 88 5.09 2.27 1.78
CA ARG A 88 6.06 3.35 2.01
C ARG A 88 5.57 4.32 3.08
N GLU A 89 4.28 4.66 3.03
CA GLU A 89 3.68 5.57 4.03
C GLU A 89 3.67 4.94 5.43
N PHE A 90 3.37 3.65 5.56
CA PHE A 90 3.53 2.92 6.83
C PHE A 90 4.98 2.90 7.31
N SER A 91 5.94 2.69 6.38
CA SER A 91 7.36 2.75 6.70
C SER A 91 7.77 4.14 7.20
N ASN A 92 7.33 5.21 6.54
CA ASN A 92 7.63 6.59 6.92
C ASN A 92 7.03 6.93 8.29
N PHE A 93 5.77 6.57 8.53
CA PHE A 93 5.12 6.77 9.82
C PHE A 93 5.88 6.07 10.97
N LEU A 94 6.26 4.81 10.78
CA LEU A 94 7.03 4.06 11.77
C LEU A 94 8.41 4.69 12.02
N LYS A 95 9.10 5.17 10.99
CA LYS A 95 10.39 5.84 11.14
C LYS A 95 10.27 7.12 11.96
N ASN A 96 9.28 7.97 11.63
CA ASN A 96 9.04 9.21 12.36
C ASN A 96 8.74 8.93 13.85
N LEU A 97 7.96 7.89 14.13
CA LEU A 97 7.68 7.47 15.50
C LEU A 97 8.94 7.02 16.23
N GLU A 98 9.83 6.28 15.54
CA GLU A 98 11.08 5.80 16.13
C GLU A 98 12.12 6.92 16.33
N GLU A 99 12.10 7.95 15.53
CA GLU A 99 12.90 9.17 15.75
C GLU A 99 12.50 9.84 17.08
N GLN A 100 11.19 9.98 17.34
CA GLN A 100 10.72 10.51 18.62
C GLN A 100 11.10 9.60 19.80
N ARG A 101 11.10 8.29 19.63
CA ARG A 101 11.53 7.32 20.63
C ARG A 101 13.02 7.43 20.96
N GLU A 102 13.86 7.64 19.96
CA GLU A 102 15.29 7.88 20.17
C GLU A 102 15.57 9.18 20.91
N ILE A 103 14.85 10.26 20.56
CA ILE A 103 14.93 11.54 21.26
C ILE A 103 14.55 11.34 22.73
N MET A 104 13.47 10.63 23.01
CA MET A 104 13.07 10.29 24.38
C MET A 104 14.16 9.50 25.11
N ALA A 105 14.72 8.45 24.49
CA ALA A 105 15.77 7.63 25.11
C ALA A 105 17.06 8.43 25.41
N LEU A 106 17.42 9.38 24.55
CA LEU A 106 18.52 10.32 24.80
C LEU A 106 18.19 11.27 25.95
N SER A 107 16.98 11.84 25.95
CA SER A 107 16.50 12.71 27.02
C SER A 107 16.57 12.02 28.38
N VAL A 108 16.14 10.77 28.50
CA VAL A 108 16.23 9.98 29.75
C VAL A 108 17.67 9.90 30.27
N THR A 109 18.64 9.74 29.39
CA THR A 109 20.06 9.71 29.80
C THR A 109 20.48 11.04 30.41
N GLU A 110 20.12 12.15 29.79
CA GLU A 110 20.56 13.50 30.18
C GLU A 110 19.79 14.00 31.43
N THR A 111 18.48 13.76 31.48
CA THR A 111 17.61 14.37 32.51
C THR A 111 17.43 13.49 33.74
N LEU A 112 17.57 12.17 33.62
CA LEU A 112 17.41 11.25 34.76
C LEU A 112 18.75 10.62 35.19
N ILE A 113 19.43 9.93 34.28
CA ILE A 113 20.57 9.07 34.67
C ILE A 113 21.74 9.93 35.12
N LYS A 114 22.17 10.91 34.33
CA LYS A 114 23.32 11.77 34.65
C LYS A 114 23.13 12.55 35.96
N PRO A 115 21.98 13.24 36.21
CA PRO A 115 21.76 13.93 37.46
C PRO A 115 21.81 13.00 38.68
N LEU A 116 21.18 11.82 38.61
CA LEU A 116 21.22 10.84 39.70
C LEU A 116 22.64 10.28 39.94
N GLU A 117 23.40 10.02 38.88
CA GLU A 117 24.81 9.61 39.01
C GLU A 117 25.67 10.70 39.65
N LYS A 118 25.45 11.98 39.24
CA LYS A 118 26.13 13.15 39.80
C LYS A 118 25.82 13.29 41.29
N PHE A 119 24.55 13.28 41.67
CA PHE A 119 24.15 13.34 43.08
C PHE A 119 24.74 12.22 43.91
N ARG A 120 24.70 10.99 43.41
CA ARG A 120 25.25 9.83 44.09
C ARG A 120 26.76 9.93 44.27
N LYS A 121 27.51 10.36 43.25
CA LYS A 121 28.97 10.44 43.27
C LYS A 121 29.46 11.64 44.07
N GLU A 122 28.92 12.81 43.82
CA GLU A 122 29.43 14.08 44.37
C GLU A 122 28.87 14.37 45.75
N GLN A 123 27.60 14.11 45.99
CA GLN A 123 26.98 14.45 47.28
C GLN A 123 27.02 13.29 48.27
N LEU A 124 26.44 12.11 47.93
CA LEU A 124 26.46 10.95 48.81
C LEU A 124 27.86 10.38 48.97
N GLY A 125 28.73 10.52 47.95
CA GLY A 125 30.14 10.15 48.03
C GLY A 125 30.91 11.03 48.98
N ALA A 126 30.69 12.38 48.93
CA ALA A 126 31.34 13.32 49.85
C ALA A 126 31.04 13.03 51.33
N VAL A 127 29.76 12.69 51.66
CA VAL A 127 29.41 12.29 53.03
C VAL A 127 30.19 11.07 53.50
N LYS A 128 30.46 10.11 52.62
CA LYS A 128 31.29 8.93 52.97
C LYS A 128 32.74 9.29 53.29
N GLU A 129 33.31 10.26 52.57
CA GLU A 129 34.66 10.73 52.85
C GLU A 129 34.71 11.54 54.15
N GLU A 130 33.71 12.42 54.36
CA GLU A 130 33.62 13.15 55.64
C GLU A 130 33.40 12.21 56.81
N LYS A 131 32.61 11.15 56.66
CA LYS A 131 32.48 10.09 57.68
C LYS A 131 33.83 9.47 58.03
N LYS A 132 34.63 9.09 57.04
CA LYS A 132 35.95 8.49 57.29
C LYS A 132 36.87 9.44 58.05
N LYS A 133 36.83 10.75 57.75
CA LYS A 133 37.58 11.79 58.48
C LYS A 133 37.10 11.85 59.92
N PHE A 134 35.78 11.95 60.10
CA PHE A 134 35.15 12.02 61.41
C PHE A 134 35.46 10.81 62.26
N ASP A 135 35.32 9.60 61.72
CA ASP A 135 35.64 8.36 62.42
C ASP A 135 37.14 8.30 62.86
N LYS A 136 38.04 8.70 61.95
CA LYS A 136 39.47 8.74 62.24
C LYS A 136 39.83 9.75 63.33
N GLU A 137 39.27 10.96 63.26
CA GLU A 137 39.51 11.98 64.30
C GLU A 137 38.80 11.62 65.62
N THR A 138 37.71 10.90 65.58
CA THR A 138 37.07 10.28 66.74
C THR A 138 38.05 9.36 67.47
N GLU A 139 38.63 8.39 66.76
CA GLU A 139 39.63 7.48 67.32
C GLU A 139 40.84 8.21 67.89
N ARG A 140 41.32 9.23 67.17
CA ARG A 140 42.43 10.06 67.58
C ARG A 140 42.14 10.86 68.87
N ASN A 141 40.93 11.48 68.94
CA ASN A 141 40.51 12.26 70.07
C ASN A 141 40.42 11.38 71.35
N TYR A 142 39.78 10.22 71.24
CA TYR A 142 39.67 9.28 72.40
C TYR A 142 41.04 8.74 72.78
N SER A 143 41.93 8.40 71.85
CA SER A 143 43.27 7.93 72.14
C SER A 143 44.13 9.01 72.81
N LEU A 144 43.98 10.29 72.49
CA LEU A 144 44.69 11.39 73.15
C LEU A 144 44.14 11.66 74.53
N ILE A 145 42.84 11.60 74.75
CA ILE A 145 42.20 11.72 76.07
C ILE A 145 42.65 10.58 76.97
N ASP A 146 42.68 9.34 76.50
CA ASP A 146 43.16 8.18 77.30
C ASP A 146 44.64 8.33 77.67
N LYS A 147 45.50 8.77 76.76
CA LYS A 147 46.90 9.06 77.01
C LYS A 147 47.08 10.14 78.08
N HIS A 148 46.31 11.20 77.98
CA HIS A 148 46.30 12.30 78.90
C HIS A 148 45.89 11.87 80.32
N LEU A 149 44.80 11.16 80.44
CA LEU A 149 44.28 10.66 81.70
C LEU A 149 45.24 9.65 82.39
N ASN A 150 46.05 8.96 81.59
CA ASN A 150 47.05 7.99 82.12
C ASN A 150 48.41 8.68 82.39
N LEU A 151 48.55 9.99 82.28
CA LEU A 151 49.77 10.70 82.64
C LEU A 151 50.01 10.66 84.15
N SER A 152 51.23 10.34 84.58
CA SER A 152 51.59 10.39 85.96
C SER A 152 51.59 11.80 86.51
N ALA A 153 50.93 12.02 87.65
CA ALA A 153 50.91 13.30 88.38
C ALA A 153 52.30 13.69 88.94
N LYS A 154 53.32 12.80 88.87
CA LYS A 154 54.70 13.05 89.27
C LYS A 154 55.56 13.65 88.14
N LYS A 155 55.03 13.90 86.96
CA LYS A 155 55.74 14.56 85.87
C LYS A 155 55.97 16.08 86.16
N LYS A 156 56.92 16.70 85.48
CA LYS A 156 57.17 18.12 85.62
C LYS A 156 55.92 18.92 85.18
N ASP A 157 55.59 19.98 85.91
CA ASP A 157 54.43 20.82 85.69
C ASP A 157 54.37 21.35 84.24
N SER A 158 55.51 21.73 83.64
CA SER A 158 55.56 22.17 82.24
C SER A 158 55.09 21.11 81.24
N HIS A 159 55.34 19.84 81.45
CA HIS A 159 54.87 18.70 80.63
C HIS A 159 53.39 18.42 80.82
N LEU A 160 52.87 18.62 82.04
CA LEU A 160 51.46 18.47 82.36
C LEU A 160 50.66 19.60 81.68
N GLN A 161 51.14 20.84 81.84
CA GLN A 161 50.48 22.01 81.12
C GLN A 161 50.52 21.87 79.61
N GLU A 162 51.61 21.41 78.98
CA GLU A 162 51.72 21.13 77.59
C GLU A 162 50.71 20.08 77.15
N ALA A 163 50.55 19.00 77.90
CA ALA A 163 49.58 17.97 77.62
C ALA A 163 48.13 18.46 77.78
N ASP A 164 47.83 19.32 78.77
CA ASP A 164 46.52 19.93 78.96
C ASP A 164 46.14 20.83 77.70
N ILE A 165 47.13 21.65 77.30
CA ILE A 165 46.93 22.49 76.10
C ILE A 165 46.68 21.66 74.82
N GLN A 166 47.44 20.56 74.67
CA GLN A 166 47.35 19.68 73.54
C GLN A 166 46.00 18.94 73.50
N VAL A 167 45.47 18.48 74.59
CA VAL A 167 44.16 17.83 74.70
C VAL A 167 43.07 18.85 74.42
N GLU A 168 43.14 20.06 74.97
CA GLU A 168 42.13 21.07 74.72
C GLU A 168 42.09 21.53 73.24
N GLN A 169 43.26 21.74 72.64
CA GLN A 169 43.37 22.01 71.20
C GLN A 169 42.76 20.87 70.37
N ASN A 170 43.03 19.62 70.73
CA ASN A 170 42.46 18.49 69.97
C ASN A 170 40.96 18.35 70.21
N ARG A 171 40.44 18.62 71.44
CA ARG A 171 39.00 18.65 71.68
C ARG A 171 38.30 19.71 70.88
N GLN A 172 38.88 20.92 70.82
CA GLN A 172 38.34 22.01 69.99
C GLN A 172 38.32 21.63 68.51
N HIS A 173 39.43 21.10 68.01
CA HIS A 173 39.49 20.64 66.62
C HIS A 173 38.47 19.53 66.32
N PHE A 174 38.31 18.56 67.21
CA PHE A 174 37.31 17.49 67.09
C PHE A 174 35.87 18.04 67.14
N TYR A 175 35.61 19.02 67.97
CA TYR A 175 34.31 19.73 68.01
C TYR A 175 33.98 20.42 66.70
N GLU A 176 34.92 21.16 66.10
CA GLU A 176 34.76 21.81 64.80
C GLU A 176 34.46 20.82 63.70
N LEU A 177 35.18 19.70 63.62
CA LEU A 177 34.95 18.62 62.67
C LEU A 177 33.57 17.96 62.88
N SER A 178 33.16 17.81 64.16
CA SER A 178 31.82 17.28 64.48
C SER A 178 30.70 18.18 63.96
N LEU A 179 30.85 19.48 64.10
CA LEU A 179 29.91 20.47 63.57
C LEU A 179 29.82 20.41 62.04
N GLU A 180 30.99 20.37 61.37
CA GLU A 180 31.06 20.27 59.89
C GLU A 180 30.38 18.98 59.40
N TYR A 181 30.66 17.83 60.06
CA TYR A 181 30.06 16.54 59.70
C TYR A 181 28.54 16.51 59.89
N VAL A 182 28.05 17.00 61.04
CA VAL A 182 26.61 17.10 61.33
C VAL A 182 25.90 18.02 60.33
N CYS A 183 26.50 19.16 60.06
CA CYS A 183 26.00 20.10 59.05
C CYS A 183 25.89 19.40 57.68
N LYS A 184 26.92 18.65 57.30
CA LYS A 184 26.94 17.91 56.01
C LYS A 184 25.86 16.82 55.94
N LEU A 185 25.67 16.08 57.03
CA LEU A 185 24.59 15.07 57.13
C LEU A 185 23.22 15.69 56.95
N GLN A 186 22.92 16.82 57.62
CA GLN A 186 21.65 17.51 57.53
C GLN A 186 21.45 18.10 56.13
N GLU A 187 22.48 18.77 55.56
CA GLU A 187 22.45 19.29 54.17
C GLU A 187 22.01 18.22 53.19
N ILE A 188 22.64 17.05 53.20
CA ILE A 188 22.34 15.98 52.25
C ILE A 188 20.99 15.31 52.52
N GLN A 189 20.54 15.23 53.78
CA GLN A 189 19.19 14.75 54.10
C GLN A 189 18.08 15.62 53.49
N GLU A 190 18.30 16.94 53.45
CA GLU A 190 17.35 17.85 52.83
C GLU A 190 17.49 17.88 51.28
N ARG A 191 18.73 17.92 50.78
CA ARG A 191 19.03 17.92 49.35
C ARG A 191 18.48 16.68 48.64
N LYS A 192 18.55 15.51 49.22
CA LYS A 192 18.10 14.24 48.61
C LYS A 192 16.65 14.33 48.10
N LYS A 193 15.79 15.14 48.74
CA LYS A 193 14.37 15.25 48.39
C LYS A 193 14.19 15.83 46.99
N PHE A 194 14.83 16.94 46.71
CA PHE A 194 14.67 17.62 45.41
C PHE A 194 15.67 17.07 44.36
N GLU A 195 16.91 16.79 44.74
CA GLU A 195 17.93 16.20 43.83
C GLU A 195 17.48 14.84 43.25
N PHE A 196 16.57 14.14 43.92
CA PHE A 196 15.96 12.89 43.40
C PHE A 196 14.67 13.16 42.61
N VAL A 197 13.77 14.03 43.11
CA VAL A 197 12.43 14.21 42.52
C VAL A 197 12.45 14.99 41.23
N GLU A 198 13.31 16.01 41.09
CA GLU A 198 13.41 16.82 39.87
C GLU A 198 13.81 15.99 38.64
N PRO A 199 14.84 15.11 38.69
CA PRO A 199 15.13 14.21 37.57
C PRO A 199 13.97 13.25 37.24
N MET A 200 13.24 12.77 38.25
CA MET A 200 12.08 11.92 38.03
C MET A 200 10.95 12.69 37.31
N LEU A 201 10.67 13.90 37.72
CA LEU A 201 9.68 14.77 37.07
C LEU A 201 10.05 15.03 35.60
N SER A 202 11.32 15.36 35.33
CA SER A 202 11.84 15.56 33.99
C SER A 202 11.71 14.32 33.11
N PHE A 203 11.96 13.13 33.70
CA PHE A 203 11.75 11.84 33.02
C PHE A 203 10.27 11.65 32.59
N PHE A 204 9.33 11.86 33.50
CA PHE A 204 7.91 11.73 33.18
C PHE A 204 7.46 12.78 32.14
N GLN A 205 7.95 14.01 32.22
CA GLN A 205 7.68 15.03 31.23
C GLN A 205 8.19 14.63 29.85
N GLY A 206 9.40 14.05 29.76
CA GLY A 206 9.93 13.49 28.51
C GLY A 206 9.06 12.38 27.94
N MET A 207 8.55 11.48 28.80
CA MET A 207 7.59 10.44 28.38
C MET A 207 6.28 11.03 27.86
N PHE A 208 5.70 12.00 28.55
CA PHE A 208 4.47 12.66 28.10
C PHE A 208 4.66 13.36 26.75
N THR A 209 5.81 13.99 26.56
CA THR A 209 6.17 14.59 25.25
C THR A 209 6.20 13.55 24.16
N PHE A 210 6.82 12.38 24.40
CA PHE A 210 6.84 11.29 23.43
C PHE A 210 5.43 10.81 23.05
N TYR A 211 4.55 10.58 24.03
CA TYR A 211 3.18 10.16 23.74
C TYR A 211 2.37 11.23 23.03
N HIS A 212 2.57 12.50 23.37
CA HIS A 212 1.95 13.60 22.67
C HIS A 212 2.38 13.70 21.21
N GLN A 213 3.68 13.60 20.95
CA GLN A 213 4.23 13.58 19.57
C GLN A 213 3.67 12.38 18.77
N GLY A 214 3.59 11.21 19.38
CA GLY A 214 2.97 10.03 18.76
C GLY A 214 1.50 10.24 18.43
N HIS A 215 0.76 10.95 19.28
CA HIS A 215 -0.63 11.32 19.02
C HIS A 215 -0.77 12.28 17.83
N GLU A 216 0.06 13.32 17.75
CA GLU A 216 0.04 14.26 16.63
C GLU A 216 0.41 13.56 15.31
N LEU A 217 1.46 12.72 15.30
CA LEU A 217 1.79 11.90 14.12
C LEU A 217 0.62 11.02 13.68
N ALA A 218 -0.10 10.40 14.63
CA ALA A 218 -1.27 9.57 14.32
C ALA A 218 -2.45 10.40 13.79
N LYS A 219 -2.62 11.61 14.26
CA LYS A 219 -3.65 12.55 13.80
C LYS A 219 -3.36 13.01 12.37
N ASP A 220 -2.13 13.38 12.06
CA ASP A 220 -1.72 13.74 10.70
C ASP A 220 -1.91 12.56 9.73
N PHE A 221 -1.59 11.36 10.16
CA PHE A 221 -1.76 10.14 9.37
C PHE A 221 -3.22 9.75 9.15
N ASN A 222 -4.16 10.25 9.95
CA ASN A 222 -5.56 9.81 9.90
C ASN A 222 -6.25 10.15 8.57
N HIS A 223 -5.93 11.29 7.95
CA HIS A 223 -6.46 11.64 6.62
C HIS A 223 -6.06 10.59 5.59
N TYR A 224 -4.78 10.26 5.51
CA TYR A 224 -4.26 9.22 4.62
C TYR A 224 -4.89 7.84 4.90
N LYS A 225 -5.04 7.48 6.17
CA LYS A 225 -5.70 6.22 6.58
C LYS A 225 -7.14 6.14 6.06
N MET A 226 -7.91 7.23 6.14
CA MET A 226 -9.29 7.26 5.64
C MET A 226 -9.34 7.11 4.12
N GLU A 227 -8.49 7.79 3.40
CA GLU A 227 -8.38 7.67 1.95
C GLU A 227 -8.00 6.24 1.53
N LEU A 228 -6.98 5.67 2.17
CA LEU A 228 -6.57 4.30 1.93
C LEU A 228 -7.70 3.29 2.19
N GLN A 229 -8.51 3.49 3.23
CA GLN A 229 -9.66 2.62 3.51
C GLN A 229 -10.69 2.64 2.39
N ILE A 230 -10.94 3.81 1.78
CA ILE A 230 -11.83 3.95 0.62
C ILE A 230 -11.24 3.21 -0.58
N ASN A 231 -9.95 3.42 -0.88
CA ASN A 231 -9.27 2.79 -2.01
C ASN A 231 -9.24 1.25 -1.88
N ILE A 232 -9.00 0.73 -0.67
CA ILE A 232 -9.10 -0.71 -0.40
C ILE A 232 -10.53 -1.22 -0.67
N GLN A 233 -11.55 -0.49 -0.23
CA GLN A 233 -12.93 -0.91 -0.44
C GLN A 233 -13.31 -0.87 -1.94
N ASN A 234 -12.89 0.14 -2.67
CA ASN A 234 -13.10 0.23 -4.12
C ASN A 234 -12.44 -0.94 -4.85
N THR A 235 -11.18 -1.22 -4.54
CA THR A 235 -10.45 -2.36 -5.13
C THR A 235 -11.13 -3.68 -4.82
N ARG A 236 -11.61 -3.88 -3.59
CA ARG A 236 -12.38 -5.08 -3.22
C ARG A 236 -13.68 -5.21 -4.01
N ASN A 237 -14.42 -4.13 -4.16
CA ASN A 237 -15.68 -4.15 -4.93
C ASN A 237 -15.43 -4.48 -6.41
N ARG A 238 -14.36 -3.91 -7.01
CA ARG A 238 -13.96 -4.25 -8.38
C ARG A 238 -13.54 -5.72 -8.51
N PHE A 239 -12.77 -6.23 -7.54
CA PHE A 239 -12.39 -7.65 -7.50
C PHE A 239 -13.59 -8.58 -7.50
N GLU A 240 -14.60 -8.33 -6.66
CA GLU A 240 -15.80 -9.17 -6.60
C GLU A 240 -16.60 -9.14 -7.92
N GLY A 241 -16.66 -7.97 -8.59
CA GLY A 241 -17.26 -7.86 -9.92
C GLY A 241 -16.49 -8.67 -10.96
N THR A 242 -15.18 -8.50 -11.02
CA THR A 242 -14.30 -9.21 -11.95
C THR A 242 -14.33 -10.72 -11.72
N ARG A 243 -14.37 -11.17 -10.47
CA ARG A 243 -14.45 -12.58 -10.09
C ARG A 243 -15.67 -13.26 -10.71
N SER A 244 -16.83 -12.63 -10.67
CA SER A 244 -18.06 -13.20 -11.25
C SER A 244 -17.93 -13.43 -12.76
N GLU A 245 -17.33 -12.48 -13.48
CA GLU A 245 -17.11 -12.59 -14.93
C GLU A 245 -16.06 -13.68 -15.25
N VAL A 246 -15.00 -13.78 -14.43
CA VAL A 246 -13.98 -14.85 -14.57
C VAL A 246 -14.62 -16.23 -14.36
N GLU A 247 -15.46 -16.39 -13.33
CA GLU A 247 -16.17 -17.66 -13.07
C GLU A 247 -17.12 -18.01 -14.22
N GLU A 248 -17.83 -17.03 -14.79
CA GLU A 248 -18.68 -17.23 -15.95
C GLU A 248 -17.89 -17.67 -17.18
N LEU A 249 -16.79 -16.98 -17.50
CA LEU A 249 -15.91 -17.37 -18.62
C LEU A 249 -15.34 -18.77 -18.41
N MET A 250 -14.87 -19.09 -17.21
CA MET A 250 -14.33 -20.40 -16.89
C MET A 250 -15.40 -21.50 -17.10
N ASN A 251 -16.65 -21.25 -16.73
CA ASN A 251 -17.73 -22.17 -16.94
C ASN A 251 -18.07 -22.36 -18.43
N LYS A 252 -18.08 -21.27 -19.22
CA LYS A 252 -18.23 -21.33 -20.68
C LYS A 252 -17.12 -22.17 -21.33
N ILE A 253 -15.88 -21.94 -20.93
CA ILE A 253 -14.72 -22.72 -21.43
C ILE A 253 -14.83 -24.21 -21.04
N ARG A 254 -15.27 -24.50 -19.81
CA ARG A 254 -15.49 -25.92 -19.37
C ARG A 254 -16.54 -26.64 -20.20
N GLN A 255 -17.61 -25.95 -20.58
CA GLN A 255 -18.67 -26.53 -21.38
C GLN A 255 -18.22 -26.75 -22.84
N ASN A 256 -17.50 -25.82 -23.44
CA ASN A 256 -17.08 -25.83 -24.82
C ASN A 256 -15.60 -25.47 -25.00
N PRO A 257 -14.66 -26.35 -24.61
CA PRO A 257 -13.21 -26.01 -24.68
C PRO A 257 -12.67 -25.73 -26.10
N LYS A 258 -13.32 -26.35 -27.11
CA LYS A 258 -12.91 -26.23 -28.52
C LYS A 258 -13.26 -24.84 -29.11
N ASP A 259 -14.36 -24.24 -28.70
CA ASP A 259 -14.87 -22.97 -29.22
C ASP A 259 -14.06 -21.77 -28.68
N HIS A 260 -13.42 -21.93 -27.52
CA HIS A 260 -12.60 -20.90 -26.87
C HIS A 260 -11.12 -21.02 -27.12
N LYS A 261 -10.70 -21.83 -28.12
CA LYS A 261 -9.30 -21.93 -28.51
C LYS A 261 -8.84 -20.58 -29.08
N ARG A 262 -7.83 -19.98 -28.43
CA ARG A 262 -7.26 -18.69 -28.86
C ARG A 262 -6.82 -18.78 -30.33
N ALA A 263 -7.14 -17.75 -31.10
CA ALA A 263 -6.60 -17.58 -32.45
C ALA A 263 -5.07 -17.52 -32.38
N SER A 264 -4.42 -18.58 -32.85
CA SER A 264 -2.95 -18.66 -32.88
C SER A 264 -2.42 -17.99 -34.14
N GLN A 265 -1.27 -17.31 -34.01
CA GLN A 265 -0.51 -16.84 -35.18
C GLN A 265 0.13 -18.01 -35.97
N PHE A 266 0.08 -19.22 -35.44
CA PHE A 266 0.55 -20.44 -36.09
C PHE A 266 -0.61 -21.17 -36.75
N THR A 267 -0.35 -21.81 -37.87
CA THR A 267 -1.35 -22.60 -38.57
C THR A 267 -1.71 -23.87 -37.79
N ALA A 268 -0.72 -24.45 -37.10
CA ALA A 268 -0.90 -25.50 -36.11
C ALA A 268 0.11 -25.33 -34.97
N GLU A 269 -0.30 -25.67 -33.77
CA GLU A 269 0.58 -25.75 -32.60
C GLU A 269 0.06 -26.79 -31.59
N GLY A 270 1.00 -27.47 -30.93
CA GLY A 270 0.67 -28.47 -29.93
C GLY A 270 1.87 -29.36 -29.60
N TYR A 271 1.65 -30.25 -28.63
CA TYR A 271 2.70 -31.21 -28.25
C TYR A 271 2.76 -32.41 -29.19
N LEU A 272 3.96 -32.78 -29.58
CA LEU A 272 4.27 -34.00 -30.28
C LEU A 272 5.45 -34.72 -29.60
N TYR A 273 5.50 -36.03 -29.66
CA TYR A 273 6.70 -36.78 -29.31
C TYR A 273 7.54 -36.95 -30.55
N VAL A 274 8.80 -36.56 -30.48
CA VAL A 274 9.77 -36.69 -31.59
C VAL A 274 10.76 -37.81 -31.27
N GLN A 275 10.99 -38.71 -32.23
CA GLN A 275 11.97 -39.76 -32.10
C GLN A 275 13.37 -39.22 -32.33
N GLU A 276 14.18 -39.22 -31.29
CA GLU A 276 15.62 -38.89 -31.37
C GLU A 276 16.44 -40.15 -31.48
N LYS A 277 17.28 -40.25 -32.52
CA LYS A 277 18.26 -41.31 -32.69
C LYS A 277 19.46 -41.05 -31.78
N ARG A 278 19.77 -41.96 -30.88
CA ARG A 278 20.95 -41.91 -30.03
C ARG A 278 22.06 -42.78 -30.60
N PRO A 279 23.33 -42.45 -30.37
CA PRO A 279 24.45 -43.31 -30.78
C PRO A 279 24.35 -44.71 -30.15
N PRO A 280 24.79 -45.78 -30.84
CA PRO A 280 24.85 -47.10 -30.22
C PRO A 280 25.64 -47.07 -28.91
N PRO A 281 25.23 -47.81 -27.85
CA PRO A 281 24.19 -48.82 -27.78
C PRO A 281 22.79 -48.31 -27.35
N PHE A 282 22.55 -47.01 -27.27
CA PHE A 282 21.37 -46.41 -26.58
C PHE A 282 20.08 -46.37 -27.42
N GLY A 283 20.12 -46.71 -28.70
CA GLY A 283 18.93 -46.83 -29.55
C GLY A 283 18.24 -45.49 -29.86
N SER A 284 16.90 -45.46 -29.83
CA SER A 284 16.10 -44.26 -30.02
C SER A 284 15.32 -43.91 -28.77
N SER A 285 15.22 -42.60 -28.46
CA SER A 285 14.36 -42.07 -27.39
C SER A 285 13.23 -41.22 -27.97
N TRP A 286 12.13 -41.09 -27.22
CA TRP A 286 11.02 -40.23 -27.59
C TRP A 286 11.00 -39.05 -26.65
N VAL A 287 11.18 -37.85 -27.19
CA VAL A 287 11.20 -36.61 -26.42
C VAL A 287 9.99 -35.78 -26.76
N LYS A 288 9.34 -35.27 -25.73
CA LYS A 288 8.17 -34.41 -25.88
C LYS A 288 8.61 -33.01 -26.29
N HIS A 289 8.07 -32.51 -27.42
CA HIS A 289 8.33 -31.18 -27.95
C HIS A 289 7.03 -30.40 -28.06
N TYR A 290 7.07 -29.10 -27.80
CA TYR A 290 6.02 -28.17 -28.23
C TYR A 290 6.34 -27.72 -29.64
N CYS A 291 5.48 -28.09 -30.58
CA CYS A 291 5.66 -27.91 -32.01
C CYS A 291 4.74 -26.77 -32.52
N MET A 292 5.30 -25.90 -33.35
CA MET A 292 4.61 -24.78 -33.97
C MET A 292 4.87 -24.74 -35.46
N TYR A 293 3.83 -24.66 -36.28
CA TYR A 293 3.92 -24.58 -37.72
C TYR A 293 3.27 -23.35 -38.31
N ARG A 294 3.97 -22.67 -39.19
CA ARG A 294 3.47 -21.50 -39.93
C ARG A 294 3.45 -21.84 -41.43
N LYS A 295 2.25 -22.09 -41.98
CA LYS A 295 2.06 -22.54 -43.40
C LYS A 295 2.57 -21.50 -44.41
N ALA A 296 2.33 -20.20 -44.20
CA ALA A 296 2.79 -19.15 -45.13
C ALA A 296 4.32 -19.15 -45.34
N ALA A 297 5.07 -19.47 -44.29
CA ALA A 297 6.54 -19.53 -44.36
C ALA A 297 7.08 -20.96 -44.44
N LYS A 298 6.24 -21.99 -44.46
CA LYS A 298 6.59 -23.42 -44.32
C LYS A 298 7.56 -23.69 -43.16
N LYS A 299 7.51 -22.83 -42.12
CA LYS A 299 8.44 -22.85 -40.98
C LYS A 299 7.87 -23.72 -39.87
N PHE A 300 8.64 -24.73 -39.46
CA PHE A 300 8.34 -25.60 -38.33
C PHE A 300 9.36 -25.34 -37.22
N THR A 301 8.83 -25.14 -35.98
CA THR A 301 9.64 -24.91 -34.79
C THR A 301 9.30 -25.95 -33.74
N MET A 302 10.32 -26.58 -33.16
CA MET A 302 10.20 -27.58 -32.09
C MET A 302 10.96 -27.09 -30.85
N ILE A 303 10.31 -27.12 -29.71
CA ILE A 303 10.89 -26.74 -28.40
C ILE A 303 10.80 -27.95 -27.48
N PRO A 304 11.94 -28.54 -27.06
CA PRO A 304 11.89 -29.67 -26.13
C PRO A 304 11.29 -29.28 -24.80
N PHE A 305 10.42 -30.12 -24.27
CA PHE A 305 9.70 -29.87 -23.02
C PHE A 305 9.89 -31.01 -22.04
N GLU A 306 10.74 -30.81 -21.04
CA GLU A 306 10.91 -31.75 -19.93
C GLU A 306 10.09 -31.40 -18.74
N HIS A 307 9.07 -32.22 -18.43
CA HIS A 307 8.21 -32.04 -17.28
C HIS A 307 8.98 -32.08 -15.94
N ARG A 308 10.05 -32.89 -15.85
CA ARG A 308 10.84 -33.07 -14.62
C ARG A 308 11.76 -31.91 -14.28
N SER A 309 12.09 -31.05 -15.22
CA SER A 309 12.94 -29.87 -15.01
C SER A 309 12.16 -28.58 -14.67
N GLY A 310 10.92 -28.69 -14.16
CA GLY A 310 10.08 -27.55 -13.86
C GLY A 310 9.57 -26.78 -15.07
N GLY A 311 9.47 -27.45 -16.24
CA GLY A 311 8.96 -26.83 -17.47
C GLY A 311 9.95 -25.85 -18.13
N LYS A 312 11.25 -25.97 -17.86
CA LYS A 312 12.25 -25.17 -18.56
C LYS A 312 12.19 -25.46 -20.07
N LEU A 313 12.05 -24.39 -20.83
CA LEU A 313 12.13 -24.44 -22.28
C LEU A 313 13.60 -24.65 -22.68
N GLY A 314 13.85 -25.70 -23.44
CA GLY A 314 15.15 -25.90 -24.10
C GLY A 314 15.30 -24.98 -25.31
N ASP A 315 16.48 -24.99 -25.91
CA ASP A 315 16.72 -24.28 -27.17
C ASP A 315 15.81 -24.83 -28.26
N GLY A 316 15.10 -23.95 -28.97
CA GLY A 316 14.14 -24.33 -29.99
C GLY A 316 14.88 -24.71 -31.32
N GLU A 317 14.52 -25.85 -31.88
CA GLU A 317 14.98 -26.26 -33.21
C GLU A 317 14.02 -25.75 -34.28
N VAL A 318 14.55 -25.16 -35.33
CA VAL A 318 13.78 -24.60 -36.46
C VAL A 318 14.21 -25.22 -37.77
N PHE A 319 13.26 -25.62 -38.62
CA PHE A 319 13.49 -26.09 -39.96
C PHE A 319 12.36 -25.70 -40.92
N PHE A 320 12.59 -25.80 -42.23
CA PHE A 320 11.57 -25.60 -43.25
C PHE A 320 10.99 -26.93 -43.72
N LEU A 321 9.67 -27.01 -43.75
CA LEU A 321 8.98 -28.24 -44.17
C LEU A 321 9.11 -28.47 -45.67
N LYS A 322 9.58 -29.65 -46.05
CA LYS A 322 9.60 -30.16 -47.41
C LYS A 322 8.38 -31.02 -47.72
N GLU A 323 8.15 -32.03 -46.93
CA GLU A 323 7.09 -33.00 -47.11
C GLU A 323 6.67 -33.60 -45.75
N CYS A 324 5.39 -34.02 -45.66
CA CYS A 324 4.86 -34.75 -44.52
C CYS A 324 4.18 -36.04 -45.04
N ILE A 325 4.59 -37.18 -44.47
CA ILE A 325 4.14 -38.49 -44.93
C ILE A 325 3.49 -39.23 -43.76
N ARG A 326 2.31 -39.79 -44.00
CA ARG A 326 1.67 -40.72 -43.08
C ARG A 326 2.48 -42.00 -43.00
N ARG A 327 2.94 -42.35 -41.81
CA ARG A 327 3.64 -43.63 -41.61
C ARG A 327 2.68 -44.77 -41.40
N HIS A 328 2.86 -45.87 -42.14
CA HIS A 328 2.15 -47.12 -41.88
C HIS A 328 2.83 -47.86 -40.71
N THR A 329 2.04 -48.54 -39.88
CA THR A 329 2.41 -49.04 -38.54
C THR A 329 3.43 -50.17 -38.50
N ASP A 330 3.81 -50.72 -39.61
CA ASP A 330 4.61 -51.96 -39.66
C ASP A 330 6.11 -51.79 -39.33
N SER A 331 6.59 -50.56 -39.21
CA SER A 331 8.03 -50.25 -38.95
C SER A 331 8.31 -49.70 -37.57
N ILE A 332 7.31 -49.26 -36.83
CA ILE A 332 7.46 -48.74 -35.45
C ILE A 332 6.27 -49.18 -34.62
N ASP A 333 6.51 -49.84 -33.48
CA ASP A 333 5.47 -50.29 -32.55
C ASP A 333 4.94 -49.09 -31.71
N ARG A 334 4.42 -48.06 -32.41
CA ARG A 334 3.74 -46.92 -31.80
C ARG A 334 2.63 -46.38 -32.67
N ARG A 335 1.51 -46.03 -32.03
CA ARG A 335 0.33 -45.48 -32.72
C ARG A 335 0.51 -44.01 -33.04
N PHE A 336 -0.23 -43.50 -34.01
CA PHE A 336 -0.38 -42.09 -34.36
C PHE A 336 0.91 -41.39 -34.83
N CYS A 337 1.82 -42.16 -35.45
CA CYS A 337 3.05 -41.66 -35.98
C CYS A 337 2.91 -41.12 -37.42
N PHE A 338 3.75 -40.12 -37.75
CA PHE A 338 3.92 -39.58 -39.08
C PHE A 338 5.36 -39.05 -39.22
N ASP A 339 5.84 -38.94 -40.45
CA ASP A 339 7.21 -38.48 -40.76
C ASP A 339 7.16 -37.09 -41.38
N VAL A 340 8.12 -36.26 -41.02
CA VAL A 340 8.30 -34.89 -41.50
C VAL A 340 9.71 -34.79 -42.09
N GLU A 341 9.82 -34.38 -43.37
CA GLU A 341 11.11 -34.07 -43.99
C GLU A 341 11.41 -32.59 -43.98
N ALA A 342 12.62 -32.23 -43.58
CA ALA A 342 13.10 -30.86 -43.58
C ALA A 342 13.72 -30.54 -44.97
N ALA A 343 13.37 -29.36 -45.51
CA ALA A 343 13.91 -28.91 -46.81
C ALA A 343 15.34 -28.43 -46.71
N ASP A 344 15.71 -27.89 -45.58
CA ASP A 344 17.06 -27.40 -45.27
C ASP A 344 18.03 -28.50 -44.78
N ARG A 345 17.53 -29.75 -44.62
CA ARG A 345 18.33 -30.91 -44.16
C ARG A 345 18.01 -32.13 -45.00
N PRO A 346 18.54 -32.22 -46.25
CA PRO A 346 18.21 -33.33 -47.16
C PRO A 346 18.57 -34.69 -46.55
N GLY A 347 17.62 -35.63 -46.61
CA GLY A 347 17.78 -36.99 -46.10
C GLY A 347 17.53 -37.18 -44.61
N ILE A 348 17.16 -36.13 -43.86
CA ILE A 348 16.75 -36.23 -42.47
C ILE A 348 15.20 -36.26 -42.40
N SER A 349 14.66 -37.41 -42.01
CA SER A 349 13.24 -37.57 -41.70
C SER A 349 13.07 -37.66 -40.18
N LEU A 350 12.22 -36.80 -39.64
CA LEU A 350 11.86 -36.75 -38.23
C LEU A 350 10.56 -37.53 -38.05
N THR A 351 10.57 -38.56 -37.20
CA THR A 351 9.36 -39.30 -36.85
C THR A 351 8.70 -38.64 -35.64
N MET A 352 7.46 -38.25 -35.83
CA MET A 352 6.63 -37.56 -34.81
C MET A 352 5.44 -38.43 -34.44
N GLN A 353 5.00 -38.36 -33.17
CA GLN A 353 3.86 -39.05 -32.66
C GLN A 353 2.88 -38.05 -32.02
N ALA A 354 1.62 -38.05 -32.46
CA ALA A 354 0.54 -37.30 -31.86
C ALA A 354 -0.11 -38.10 -30.69
N PHE A 355 -0.97 -37.44 -29.89
CA PHE A 355 -1.66 -38.09 -28.78
C PHE A 355 -2.87 -38.91 -29.20
N SER A 356 -3.45 -38.57 -30.34
CA SER A 356 -4.64 -39.26 -30.86
C SER A 356 -4.60 -39.31 -32.40
N GLU A 357 -5.50 -40.16 -32.95
CA GLU A 357 -5.71 -40.24 -34.41
C GLU A 357 -6.29 -38.93 -34.98
N GLU A 358 -7.14 -38.26 -34.20
CA GLU A 358 -7.70 -36.95 -34.60
C GLU A 358 -6.63 -35.88 -34.68
N GLU A 359 -5.76 -35.79 -33.67
CA GLU A 359 -4.63 -34.84 -33.70
C GLU A 359 -3.65 -35.15 -34.83
N ARG A 360 -3.37 -36.42 -35.06
CA ARG A 360 -2.51 -36.82 -36.20
C ARG A 360 -3.11 -36.36 -37.52
N LYS A 361 -4.43 -36.57 -37.73
CA LYS A 361 -5.12 -36.12 -38.96
C LYS A 361 -5.03 -34.58 -39.10
N GLN A 362 -5.27 -33.85 -38.04
CA GLN A 362 -5.13 -32.37 -38.03
C GLN A 362 -3.75 -31.92 -38.42
N TRP A 363 -2.71 -32.54 -37.86
CA TRP A 363 -1.32 -32.23 -38.23
C TRP A 363 -1.04 -32.57 -39.69
N LEU A 364 -1.44 -33.74 -40.19
CA LEU A 364 -1.26 -34.14 -41.58
C LEU A 364 -1.95 -33.18 -42.56
N GLU A 365 -3.17 -32.77 -42.27
CA GLU A 365 -3.95 -31.80 -43.07
C GLU A 365 -3.23 -30.47 -43.18
N VAL A 366 -2.79 -29.94 -42.04
CA VAL A 366 -2.11 -28.65 -42.00
C VAL A 366 -0.73 -28.68 -42.65
N LEU A 367 0.02 -29.77 -42.49
CA LEU A 367 1.35 -29.98 -43.06
C LEU A 367 1.32 -30.35 -44.54
N GLY A 368 0.13 -30.52 -45.14
CA GLY A 368 -0.04 -30.82 -46.57
C GLY A 368 0.09 -32.30 -46.92
N GLY A 369 -0.06 -33.21 -45.93
CA GLY A 369 -0.08 -34.67 -46.14
C GLY A 369 -1.32 -35.07 -46.95
N LYS A 370 -1.10 -35.98 -47.94
CA LYS A 370 -2.20 -36.47 -48.79
C LYS A 370 -3.14 -37.39 -48.02
N GLU A 371 -4.23 -36.82 -47.49
CA GLU A 371 -5.43 -37.56 -47.12
C GLU A 371 -6.68 -36.77 -47.46
N ALA A 372 -7.76 -37.56 -47.83
CA ALA A 372 -8.96 -37.08 -48.49
C ALA A 372 -9.72 -36.00 -47.74
N LEU A 373 -10.15 -35.04 -48.50
CA LEU A 373 -11.10 -33.98 -48.25
C LEU A 373 -12.31 -34.42 -47.38
N PHE A 374 -12.43 -33.84 -46.17
CA PHE A 374 -13.72 -33.56 -45.59
C PHE A 374 -13.94 -32.04 -45.57
N PRO A 375 -15.09 -31.54 -45.92
CA PRO A 375 -15.33 -30.11 -46.09
C PRO A 375 -15.20 -29.39 -44.76
N SER A 376 -14.39 -28.33 -44.80
CA SER A 376 -14.35 -27.34 -43.74
C SER A 376 -15.76 -26.81 -43.48
N PHE A 377 -16.26 -26.95 -42.26
CA PHE A 377 -17.47 -26.30 -41.82
C PHE A 377 -17.25 -24.79 -41.94
N ASN A 378 -17.82 -24.19 -42.96
CA ASN A 378 -18.09 -22.75 -42.99
C ASN A 378 -18.83 -22.41 -41.70
N ARG A 379 -18.30 -21.44 -40.98
CA ARG A 379 -19.03 -20.75 -39.91
C ARG A 379 -20.41 -20.38 -40.48
N ALA A 380 -21.42 -21.16 -40.16
CA ALA A 380 -22.78 -20.78 -40.42
C ALA A 380 -23.00 -19.46 -39.66
N ILE A 381 -23.33 -18.42 -40.40
CA ILE A 381 -23.92 -17.20 -39.86
C ILE A 381 -25.19 -17.70 -39.15
N ILE A 382 -25.14 -17.73 -37.82
CA ILE A 382 -26.31 -18.04 -36.99
C ILE A 382 -27.35 -16.94 -37.32
N PRO A 383 -28.56 -17.29 -37.82
CA PRO A 383 -29.60 -16.30 -38.00
C PRO A 383 -29.86 -15.62 -36.66
N ARG A 384 -29.88 -14.27 -36.65
CA ARG A 384 -30.24 -13.53 -35.44
C ARG A 384 -31.61 -13.97 -34.98
N PRO A 385 -31.77 -14.29 -33.65
CA PRO A 385 -33.09 -14.57 -33.10
C PRO A 385 -33.99 -13.35 -33.32
N GLU A 386 -35.17 -13.54 -33.88
CA GLU A 386 -36.25 -12.56 -33.85
C GLU A 386 -36.49 -12.15 -32.39
N GLY A 387 -36.33 -10.80 -32.09
CA GLY A 387 -36.48 -10.28 -30.72
C GLY A 387 -35.21 -9.76 -30.07
N SER A 388 -34.11 -9.50 -30.81
CA SER A 388 -32.93 -8.80 -30.24
C SER A 388 -33.27 -7.37 -29.87
N ALA A 389 -32.80 -6.87 -28.71
CA ALA A 389 -32.92 -5.48 -28.27
C ALA A 389 -32.31 -4.54 -29.34
N GLN A 390 -32.91 -3.38 -29.57
CA GLN A 390 -32.47 -2.39 -30.53
C GLN A 390 -32.52 -0.98 -29.96
N LEU A 391 -31.67 -0.08 -30.50
CA LEU A 391 -31.68 1.35 -30.20
C LEU A 391 -32.72 2.08 -31.08
N ASP A 392 -34.00 1.81 -30.83
CA ASP A 392 -35.14 2.37 -31.50
C ASP A 392 -36.09 3.08 -30.52
N LYS A 393 -37.26 3.57 -31.03
CA LYS A 393 -38.27 4.22 -30.17
C LYS A 393 -38.71 3.31 -29.00
N MET A 394 -38.78 1.99 -29.22
CA MET A 394 -39.15 1.02 -28.20
C MET A 394 -38.09 0.95 -27.11
N GLY A 395 -36.81 0.84 -27.48
CA GLY A 395 -35.70 0.81 -26.55
C GLY A 395 -35.65 2.04 -25.64
N PHE A 396 -35.87 3.22 -26.20
CA PHE A 396 -35.96 4.45 -25.40
C PHE A 396 -37.19 4.46 -24.49
N THR A 397 -38.30 3.88 -24.89
CA THR A 397 -39.51 3.72 -24.05
C THR A 397 -39.22 2.79 -22.90
N ILE A 398 -38.58 1.64 -23.12
CA ILE A 398 -38.20 0.66 -22.09
C ILE A 398 -37.28 1.36 -21.09
N LEU A 399 -36.23 2.03 -21.54
CA LEU A 399 -35.28 2.72 -20.67
C LEU A 399 -35.99 3.73 -19.77
N ARG A 400 -36.79 4.63 -20.35
CA ARG A 400 -37.49 5.68 -19.58
C ARG A 400 -38.54 5.12 -18.63
N LYS A 401 -39.29 4.07 -18.97
CA LYS A 401 -40.25 3.41 -18.09
C LYS A 401 -39.53 2.77 -16.87
N CYS A 402 -38.43 2.05 -17.11
CA CYS A 402 -37.66 1.43 -16.03
C CYS A 402 -37.04 2.48 -15.11
N ILE A 403 -36.42 3.53 -15.66
CA ILE A 403 -35.81 4.62 -14.89
C ILE A 403 -36.86 5.30 -14.02
N ARG A 404 -38.02 5.69 -14.62
CA ARG A 404 -39.08 6.38 -13.88
C ARG A 404 -39.63 5.53 -12.73
N ALA A 405 -39.85 4.23 -12.95
CA ALA A 405 -40.30 3.32 -11.90
C ALA A 405 -39.26 3.19 -10.77
N VAL A 406 -37.99 3.12 -11.10
CA VAL A 406 -36.90 3.05 -10.10
C VAL A 406 -36.81 4.34 -9.28
N GLU A 407 -36.90 5.50 -9.94
CA GLU A 407 -36.80 6.81 -9.27
C GLU A 407 -38.00 7.09 -8.37
N THR A 408 -39.20 6.63 -8.75
CA THR A 408 -40.43 6.87 -7.97
C THR A 408 -40.60 5.88 -6.82
N ARG A 409 -40.17 4.62 -6.97
CA ARG A 409 -40.49 3.52 -6.04
C ARG A 409 -39.31 3.03 -5.20
N GLY A 410 -38.09 3.14 -5.68
CA GLY A 410 -36.98 2.41 -5.08
C GLY A 410 -35.62 3.07 -5.14
N ILE A 411 -35.54 4.37 -5.31
CA ILE A 411 -34.21 5.07 -5.40
C ILE A 411 -33.38 4.91 -4.12
N ASN A 412 -34.03 4.69 -2.97
CA ASN A 412 -33.41 4.48 -1.68
C ASN A 412 -33.18 3.00 -1.32
N ASP A 413 -33.56 2.05 -2.19
CA ASP A 413 -33.43 0.62 -1.91
C ASP A 413 -31.95 0.25 -1.82
N GLN A 414 -31.57 -0.42 -0.71
CA GLN A 414 -30.17 -0.83 -0.50
C GLN A 414 -29.70 -1.82 -1.57
N GLY A 415 -28.54 -1.54 -2.15
CA GLY A 415 -27.94 -2.36 -3.20
C GLY A 415 -28.68 -2.23 -4.54
N LEU A 416 -29.34 -1.10 -4.79
CA LEU A 416 -30.03 -0.80 -6.05
C LEU A 416 -29.11 -1.12 -7.24
N TYR A 417 -29.60 -1.85 -8.24
CA TYR A 417 -28.83 -2.44 -9.36
C TYR A 417 -27.85 -3.57 -8.99
N ARG A 418 -27.39 -3.69 -7.76
CA ARG A 418 -26.50 -4.78 -7.32
C ARG A 418 -27.26 -6.05 -6.97
N VAL A 419 -28.41 -5.90 -6.30
CA VAL A 419 -29.28 -7.04 -5.97
C VAL A 419 -29.99 -7.50 -7.23
N VAL A 420 -29.94 -8.81 -7.49
CA VAL A 420 -30.48 -9.42 -8.71
C VAL A 420 -31.91 -9.86 -8.47
N GLY A 421 -32.79 -9.61 -9.44
CA GLY A 421 -34.17 -10.14 -9.47
C GLY A 421 -34.20 -11.62 -9.84
N VAL A 422 -35.33 -12.26 -9.57
CA VAL A 422 -35.56 -13.67 -9.93
C VAL A 422 -35.53 -13.81 -11.46
N SER A 423 -34.64 -14.66 -11.99
CA SER A 423 -34.37 -14.79 -13.43
C SER A 423 -35.62 -15.00 -14.28
N SER A 424 -36.54 -15.87 -13.86
CA SER A 424 -37.78 -16.11 -14.60
C SER A 424 -38.69 -14.88 -14.64
N LYS A 425 -38.77 -14.09 -13.56
CA LYS A 425 -39.52 -12.84 -13.50
C LYS A 425 -38.84 -11.78 -14.39
N VAL A 426 -37.53 -11.72 -14.40
CA VAL A 426 -36.74 -10.76 -15.23
C VAL A 426 -36.97 -11.06 -16.71
N GLN A 427 -36.87 -12.33 -17.12
CA GLN A 427 -37.13 -12.75 -18.51
C GLN A 427 -38.57 -12.47 -18.94
N ARG A 428 -39.53 -12.76 -18.07
CA ARG A 428 -40.97 -12.48 -18.35
C ARG A 428 -41.19 -10.97 -18.52
N LEU A 429 -40.65 -10.15 -17.60
CA LEU A 429 -40.78 -8.70 -17.72
C LEU A 429 -40.14 -8.20 -19.02
N LEU A 430 -38.93 -8.66 -19.31
CA LEU A 430 -38.21 -8.24 -20.52
C LEU A 430 -38.96 -8.62 -21.79
N SER A 431 -39.51 -9.84 -21.88
CA SER A 431 -40.32 -10.26 -23.03
C SER A 431 -41.57 -9.38 -23.23
N MET A 432 -42.24 -9.00 -22.14
CA MET A 432 -43.40 -8.10 -22.20
C MET A 432 -43.02 -6.67 -22.63
N LEU A 433 -41.86 -6.17 -22.15
CA LEU A 433 -41.37 -4.83 -22.51
C LEU A 433 -40.88 -4.77 -23.96
N MET A 434 -40.37 -5.86 -24.51
CA MET A 434 -39.90 -5.93 -25.91
C MET A 434 -40.98 -6.23 -26.94
N ASP A 435 -42.18 -6.56 -26.53
CA ASP A 435 -43.32 -6.75 -27.43
C ASP A 435 -44.11 -5.44 -27.60
N VAL A 436 -44.23 -4.97 -28.83
CA VAL A 436 -44.92 -3.73 -29.21
C VAL A 436 -46.36 -3.66 -28.67
N LYS A 437 -47.03 -4.79 -28.55
CA LYS A 437 -48.43 -4.85 -28.08
C LYS A 437 -48.53 -4.68 -26.58
N THR A 438 -47.66 -5.32 -25.84
CA THR A 438 -47.73 -5.35 -24.37
C THR A 438 -46.91 -4.28 -23.69
N CYS A 439 -45.89 -3.73 -24.31
CA CYS A 439 -45.00 -2.71 -23.73
C CYS A 439 -45.75 -1.51 -23.13
N ASN A 440 -46.80 -1.06 -23.78
CA ASN A 440 -47.58 0.10 -23.31
C ASN A 440 -48.49 -0.25 -22.13
N GLU A 441 -48.93 -1.53 -22.02
CA GLU A 441 -49.84 -2.02 -21.00
C GLU A 441 -49.12 -2.35 -19.69
N VAL A 442 -47.81 -2.59 -19.72
CA VAL A 442 -47.01 -2.88 -18.52
C VAL A 442 -46.89 -1.62 -17.64
N ASP A 443 -47.59 -1.64 -16.51
CA ASP A 443 -47.42 -0.59 -15.47
C ASP A 443 -46.29 -1.00 -14.52
N LEU A 444 -45.20 -0.26 -14.53
CA LEU A 444 -44.06 -0.44 -13.62
C LEU A 444 -44.12 0.45 -12.40
N GLU A 445 -44.93 1.49 -12.42
CA GLU A 445 -44.97 2.52 -11.38
C GLU A 445 -45.92 2.13 -10.23
N ASN A 446 -47.06 1.54 -10.55
CA ASN A 446 -48.10 1.23 -9.57
C ASN A 446 -48.32 -0.28 -9.34
N SER A 447 -47.77 -1.14 -10.20
CA SER A 447 -47.95 -2.59 -10.10
C SER A 447 -47.14 -3.19 -8.95
N VAL A 448 -47.82 -4.02 -8.14
CA VAL A 448 -47.22 -4.84 -7.08
C VAL A 448 -46.46 -6.05 -7.66
N ASP A 449 -46.73 -6.41 -8.93
CA ASP A 449 -46.19 -7.62 -9.57
C ASP A 449 -44.69 -7.52 -9.84
N TRP A 450 -44.18 -6.31 -10.03
CA TRP A 450 -42.78 -6.05 -10.41
C TRP A 450 -41.98 -5.38 -9.29
N GLU A 451 -41.18 -6.17 -8.59
CA GLU A 451 -40.22 -5.65 -7.58
C GLU A 451 -39.13 -4.80 -8.25
N VAL A 452 -38.67 -3.74 -7.56
CA VAL A 452 -37.62 -2.83 -8.06
C VAL A 452 -36.38 -3.60 -8.54
N LYS A 453 -35.92 -4.63 -7.79
CA LYS A 453 -34.79 -5.49 -8.20
C LYS A 453 -35.05 -6.26 -9.50
N THR A 454 -36.30 -6.56 -9.84
CA THR A 454 -36.66 -7.18 -11.12
C THR A 454 -36.57 -6.16 -12.24
N ILE A 455 -37.06 -4.93 -12.03
CA ILE A 455 -36.99 -3.83 -12.99
C ILE A 455 -35.54 -3.47 -13.31
N THR A 456 -34.70 -3.30 -12.27
CA THR A 456 -33.27 -2.97 -12.45
C THR A 456 -32.51 -4.08 -13.17
N SER A 457 -32.84 -5.34 -12.89
CA SER A 457 -32.23 -6.49 -13.58
C SER A 457 -32.70 -6.60 -15.04
N ALA A 458 -33.97 -6.30 -15.33
CA ALA A 458 -34.51 -6.29 -16.69
C ALA A 458 -33.85 -5.18 -17.52
N LEU A 459 -33.64 -3.98 -16.96
CA LEU A 459 -32.94 -2.88 -17.63
C LEU A 459 -31.49 -3.26 -17.98
N LYS A 460 -30.74 -3.84 -17.04
CA LYS A 460 -29.37 -4.32 -17.33
C LYS A 460 -29.36 -5.40 -18.39
N GLN A 461 -30.28 -6.35 -18.32
CA GLN A 461 -30.40 -7.43 -19.29
C GLN A 461 -30.77 -6.90 -20.68
N TYR A 462 -31.64 -5.89 -20.77
CA TYR A 462 -31.94 -5.19 -22.04
C TYR A 462 -30.68 -4.58 -22.67
N LEU A 463 -29.89 -3.83 -21.88
CA LEU A 463 -28.65 -3.21 -22.36
C LEU A 463 -27.60 -4.25 -22.78
N ARG A 464 -27.52 -5.39 -22.08
CA ARG A 464 -26.63 -6.51 -22.44
C ARG A 464 -27.09 -7.26 -23.68
N SER A 465 -28.37 -7.27 -23.99
CA SER A 465 -28.94 -7.94 -25.18
C SER A 465 -28.90 -7.08 -26.45
N LEU A 466 -28.41 -5.85 -26.40
CA LEU A 466 -28.12 -5.07 -27.59
C LEU A 466 -27.08 -5.79 -28.46
N PRO A 467 -27.22 -5.77 -29.80
CA PRO A 467 -26.26 -6.41 -30.71
C PRO A 467 -24.83 -5.97 -30.49
N GLU A 468 -24.64 -4.70 -30.16
CA GLU A 468 -23.39 -4.05 -29.80
C GLU A 468 -23.53 -3.33 -28.46
N PRO A 469 -22.49 -3.25 -27.62
CA PRO A 469 -22.55 -2.51 -26.37
C PRO A 469 -22.87 -1.03 -26.63
N LEU A 470 -23.52 -0.37 -25.68
CA LEU A 470 -23.95 1.03 -25.85
C LEU A 470 -22.79 1.97 -26.19
N MET A 471 -21.57 1.70 -25.71
CA MET A 471 -20.38 2.48 -26.00
C MET A 471 -19.57 1.95 -27.19
N THR A 472 -20.15 1.05 -28.00
CA THR A 472 -19.62 0.41 -29.22
C THR A 472 -18.36 -0.44 -29.05
N TYR A 473 -18.18 -1.41 -29.96
CA TYR A 473 -16.93 -2.19 -30.00
C TYR A 473 -15.78 -1.38 -30.60
N GLU A 474 -16.07 -0.51 -31.55
CA GLU A 474 -15.08 0.33 -32.26
C GLU A 474 -14.35 1.26 -31.27
N LEU A 475 -15.07 1.93 -30.38
CA LEU A 475 -14.51 2.90 -29.44
C LEU A 475 -14.08 2.27 -28.10
N HIS A 476 -14.29 0.97 -27.90
CA HIS A 476 -13.97 0.29 -26.63
C HIS A 476 -12.53 0.54 -26.18
N GLY A 477 -11.55 0.28 -27.06
CA GLY A 477 -10.14 0.50 -26.75
C GLY A 477 -9.80 1.96 -26.49
N ASP A 478 -10.40 2.87 -27.27
CA ASP A 478 -10.20 4.31 -27.11
C ASP A 478 -10.69 4.82 -25.75
N PHE A 479 -11.79 4.29 -25.20
CA PHE A 479 -12.28 4.62 -23.87
C PHE A 479 -11.40 4.08 -22.75
N ILE A 480 -10.78 2.92 -22.93
CA ILE A 480 -9.92 2.30 -21.93
C ILE A 480 -8.59 3.07 -21.76
N VAL A 481 -8.02 3.58 -22.84
CA VAL A 481 -6.73 4.27 -22.80
C VAL A 481 -6.70 5.46 -21.82
N PRO A 482 -7.66 6.40 -21.84
CA PRO A 482 -7.70 7.49 -20.87
C PRO A 482 -7.83 7.00 -19.41
N ALA A 483 -8.59 5.93 -19.18
CA ALA A 483 -8.76 5.37 -17.83
C ALA A 483 -7.48 4.77 -17.25
N LYS A 484 -6.55 4.29 -18.10
CA LYS A 484 -5.25 3.74 -17.69
C LYS A 484 -4.21 4.81 -17.39
N SER A 485 -4.32 6.01 -17.91
CA SER A 485 -3.28 7.03 -17.85
C SER A 485 -3.84 8.45 -17.72
N GLY A 486 -2.97 9.38 -17.40
CA GLY A 486 -3.28 10.81 -17.38
C GLY A 486 -3.80 11.34 -16.05
N SER A 487 -3.88 12.68 -15.96
CA SER A 487 -4.47 13.36 -14.83
C SER A 487 -6.00 13.23 -14.85
N PRO A 488 -6.70 13.38 -13.72
CA PRO A 488 -8.16 13.33 -13.67
C PRO A 488 -8.82 14.26 -14.69
N GLU A 489 -8.30 15.47 -14.89
CA GLU A 489 -8.83 16.45 -15.84
C GLU A 489 -8.63 15.99 -17.30
N SER A 490 -7.45 15.44 -17.64
CA SER A 490 -7.20 14.93 -18.99
C SER A 490 -8.08 13.73 -19.33
N ARG A 491 -8.37 12.87 -18.36
CA ARG A 491 -9.31 11.73 -18.50
C ARG A 491 -10.71 12.21 -18.84
N VAL A 492 -11.24 13.19 -18.09
CA VAL A 492 -12.56 13.77 -18.33
C VAL A 492 -12.66 14.35 -19.74
N ASN A 493 -11.66 15.12 -20.16
CA ASN A 493 -11.64 15.75 -21.50
C ASN A 493 -11.56 14.70 -22.61
N ALA A 494 -10.76 13.66 -22.46
CA ALA A 494 -10.66 12.58 -23.45
C ALA A 494 -11.97 11.79 -23.56
N ILE A 495 -12.58 11.43 -22.42
CA ILE A 495 -13.86 10.70 -22.40
C ILE A 495 -14.97 11.57 -22.98
N HIS A 496 -15.02 12.87 -22.67
CA HIS A 496 -15.95 13.81 -23.31
C HIS A 496 -15.85 13.76 -24.83
N PHE A 497 -14.63 13.90 -25.37
CA PHE A 497 -14.41 13.84 -26.82
C PHE A 497 -14.89 12.51 -27.43
N LEU A 498 -14.65 11.37 -26.74
CA LEU A 498 -15.06 10.04 -27.21
C LEU A 498 -16.58 9.86 -27.15
N VAL A 499 -17.26 10.39 -26.13
CA VAL A 499 -18.74 10.36 -26.07
C VAL A 499 -19.36 11.09 -27.26
N HIS A 500 -18.75 12.20 -27.71
CA HIS A 500 -19.20 12.91 -28.88
C HIS A 500 -18.92 12.21 -30.23
N LYS A 501 -18.04 11.18 -30.25
CA LYS A 501 -17.83 10.29 -31.40
C LYS A 501 -18.88 9.17 -31.50
N LEU A 502 -19.59 8.88 -30.42
CA LEU A 502 -20.65 7.86 -30.44
C LEU A 502 -21.74 8.21 -31.43
N PRO A 503 -22.39 7.20 -32.08
CA PRO A 503 -23.60 7.39 -32.86
C PRO A 503 -24.66 8.12 -32.06
N GLU A 504 -25.45 8.97 -32.67
CA GLU A 504 -26.38 9.89 -31.99
C GLU A 504 -27.35 9.16 -31.02
N LYS A 505 -27.92 8.02 -31.46
CA LYS A 505 -28.82 7.22 -30.61
C LYS A 505 -28.11 6.60 -29.38
N ASN A 506 -26.86 6.17 -29.55
CA ASN A 506 -26.05 5.65 -28.46
C ASN A 506 -25.75 6.75 -27.45
N LYS A 507 -25.38 7.92 -27.91
CA LYS A 507 -25.11 9.10 -27.08
C LYS A 507 -26.35 9.55 -26.32
N GLU A 508 -27.55 9.66 -27.01
CA GLU A 508 -28.79 10.03 -26.33
C GLU A 508 -29.18 9.01 -25.25
N MET A 509 -29.08 7.71 -25.55
CA MET A 509 -29.40 6.67 -24.55
C MET A 509 -28.42 6.68 -23.38
N LEU A 510 -27.14 6.87 -23.64
CA LEU A 510 -26.10 7.00 -22.62
C LEU A 510 -26.33 8.20 -21.72
N ASP A 511 -26.69 9.35 -22.27
CA ASP A 511 -27.00 10.58 -21.53
C ASP A 511 -28.15 10.38 -20.54
N ILE A 512 -29.27 9.82 -21.02
CA ILE A 512 -30.42 9.49 -20.14
C ILE A 512 -30.03 8.54 -19.02
N LEU A 513 -29.26 7.51 -19.34
CA LEU A 513 -28.83 6.52 -18.36
C LEU A 513 -27.86 7.13 -17.33
N VAL A 514 -26.84 7.85 -17.78
CA VAL A 514 -25.83 8.45 -16.88
C VAL A 514 -26.47 9.47 -15.96
N LYS A 515 -27.40 10.29 -16.47
CA LYS A 515 -28.17 11.24 -15.63
C LYS A 515 -28.94 10.50 -14.52
N HIS A 516 -29.56 9.40 -14.82
CA HIS A 516 -30.24 8.55 -13.84
C HIS A 516 -29.23 7.97 -12.82
N LEU A 517 -28.08 7.44 -13.28
CA LEU A 517 -27.06 6.90 -12.38
C LEU A 517 -26.46 7.97 -11.46
N THR A 518 -26.31 9.20 -11.94
CA THR A 518 -25.92 10.34 -11.10
C THR A 518 -26.97 10.59 -10.01
N ASN A 519 -28.28 10.54 -10.36
CA ASN A 519 -29.34 10.64 -9.37
C ASN A 519 -29.29 9.51 -8.33
N VAL A 520 -29.06 8.28 -8.75
CA VAL A 520 -28.88 7.13 -7.85
C VAL A 520 -27.70 7.33 -6.90
N SER A 521 -26.55 7.79 -7.39
CA SER A 521 -25.36 8.04 -6.58
C SER A 521 -25.55 9.15 -5.55
N ASN A 522 -26.37 10.16 -5.85
CA ASN A 522 -26.75 11.23 -4.91
C ASN A 522 -27.52 10.71 -3.67
N HIS A 523 -28.15 9.53 -3.79
CA HIS A 523 -28.83 8.83 -2.71
C HIS A 523 -27.98 7.72 -2.05
N SER A 524 -26.65 7.73 -2.27
CA SER A 524 -25.75 6.67 -1.79
C SER A 524 -25.72 6.48 -0.28
N LYS A 525 -26.12 7.49 0.51
CA LYS A 525 -26.25 7.36 1.97
C LYS A 525 -27.37 6.39 2.38
N GLN A 526 -28.41 6.26 1.57
CA GLN A 526 -29.57 5.37 1.80
C GLN A 526 -29.41 4.05 1.03
N ASN A 527 -29.17 4.12 -0.28
CA ASN A 527 -29.13 2.94 -1.14
C ASN A 527 -27.78 2.22 -1.15
N LEU A 528 -26.72 2.79 -0.53
CA LEU A 528 -25.35 2.25 -0.47
C LEU A 528 -24.69 2.08 -1.85
N MET A 529 -25.20 2.76 -2.88
CA MET A 529 -24.67 2.69 -4.25
C MET A 529 -23.83 3.94 -4.55
N THR A 530 -22.56 3.89 -4.21
CA THR A 530 -21.57 4.91 -4.58
C THR A 530 -21.32 4.91 -6.10
N VAL A 531 -20.68 5.95 -6.62
CA VAL A 531 -20.24 6.02 -8.01
C VAL A 531 -19.40 4.79 -8.39
N ALA A 532 -18.45 4.39 -7.53
CA ALA A 532 -17.62 3.21 -7.75
C ALA A 532 -18.47 1.91 -7.82
N ASN A 533 -19.49 1.74 -6.96
CA ASN A 533 -20.38 0.60 -7.02
C ASN A 533 -21.19 0.55 -8.31
N LEU A 534 -21.65 1.69 -8.79
CA LEU A 534 -22.37 1.80 -10.07
C LEU A 534 -21.44 1.53 -11.25
N GLY A 535 -20.18 1.99 -11.18
CA GLY A 535 -19.13 1.66 -12.15
C GLY A 535 -18.95 0.15 -12.31
N VAL A 536 -18.82 -0.58 -11.20
CA VAL A 536 -18.68 -2.06 -11.21
C VAL A 536 -19.90 -2.75 -11.87
N VAL A 537 -21.11 -2.25 -11.61
CA VAL A 537 -22.33 -2.86 -12.17
C VAL A 537 -22.52 -2.56 -13.65
N PHE A 538 -22.21 -1.32 -14.09
CA PHE A 538 -22.52 -0.87 -15.43
C PHE A 538 -21.30 -0.92 -16.39
N GLY A 539 -20.06 -0.96 -15.92
CA GLY A 539 -18.87 -1.08 -16.75
C GLY A 539 -18.98 -2.23 -17.76
N PRO A 540 -19.14 -3.49 -17.31
CA PRO A 540 -19.28 -4.65 -18.18
C PRO A 540 -20.57 -4.60 -19.06
N THR A 541 -21.59 -3.88 -18.62
CA THR A 541 -22.86 -3.76 -19.35
C THR A 541 -22.75 -2.78 -20.53
N LEU A 542 -22.06 -1.66 -20.32
CA LEU A 542 -21.95 -0.58 -21.32
C LEU A 542 -20.76 -0.73 -22.26
N MET A 543 -19.73 -1.46 -21.82
CA MET A 543 -18.44 -1.58 -22.51
C MET A 543 -17.98 -3.04 -22.63
N ARG A 544 -18.91 -4.02 -22.82
CA ARG A 544 -18.48 -5.42 -22.97
C ARG A 544 -17.47 -5.58 -24.13
N PRO A 545 -16.40 -6.37 -23.97
CA PRO A 545 -15.43 -6.61 -25.02
C PRO A 545 -16.04 -7.49 -26.13
N GLN A 546 -15.49 -7.38 -27.35
CA GLN A 546 -15.92 -8.21 -28.47
C GLN A 546 -15.48 -9.67 -28.31
N GLU A 547 -14.29 -9.89 -27.72
CA GLU A 547 -13.76 -11.21 -27.40
C GLU A 547 -13.71 -11.42 -25.88
N GLU A 548 -14.27 -12.52 -25.42
CA GLU A 548 -14.24 -12.91 -24.00
C GLU A 548 -12.88 -13.57 -23.68
N THR A 549 -11.87 -12.77 -23.36
CA THR A 549 -10.55 -13.26 -22.94
C THR A 549 -10.24 -12.84 -21.49
N VAL A 550 -9.33 -13.56 -20.82
CA VAL A 550 -8.87 -13.17 -19.48
C VAL A 550 -8.27 -11.76 -19.49
N ALA A 551 -7.55 -11.38 -20.55
CA ALA A 551 -6.99 -10.04 -20.69
C ALA A 551 -8.10 -8.98 -20.73
N ALA A 552 -9.18 -9.23 -21.49
CA ALA A 552 -10.33 -8.32 -21.56
C ALA A 552 -11.07 -8.22 -20.21
N ILE A 553 -11.13 -9.34 -19.45
CA ILE A 553 -11.69 -9.32 -18.08
C ILE A 553 -10.80 -8.51 -17.12
N MET A 554 -9.47 -8.57 -17.25
CA MET A 554 -8.57 -7.74 -16.44
C MET A 554 -8.75 -6.23 -16.72
N ASP A 555 -9.22 -5.86 -17.92
CA ASP A 555 -9.54 -4.48 -18.25
C ASP A 555 -10.90 -3.99 -17.68
N LEU A 556 -11.73 -4.88 -17.11
CA LEU A 556 -13.01 -4.49 -16.48
C LEU A 556 -12.84 -3.37 -15.44
N LYS A 557 -11.75 -3.38 -14.68
CA LYS A 557 -11.43 -2.33 -13.70
C LYS A 557 -11.37 -0.94 -14.35
N PHE A 558 -10.90 -0.84 -15.59
CA PHE A 558 -10.85 0.43 -16.34
C PHE A 558 -12.19 0.77 -16.98
N GLN A 559 -12.98 -0.22 -17.42
CA GLN A 559 -14.37 0.01 -17.84
C GLN A 559 -15.19 0.61 -16.70
N ASN A 560 -15.01 0.13 -15.48
CA ASN A 560 -15.65 0.67 -14.29
C ASN A 560 -15.26 2.15 -14.08
N ILE A 561 -13.97 2.48 -14.20
CA ILE A 561 -13.46 3.86 -14.08
C ILE A 561 -14.04 4.78 -15.16
N VAL A 562 -14.21 4.31 -16.40
CA VAL A 562 -14.87 5.10 -17.44
C VAL A 562 -16.30 5.48 -17.04
N VAL A 563 -17.06 4.52 -16.52
CA VAL A 563 -18.43 4.76 -16.04
C VAL A 563 -18.45 5.68 -14.82
N GLU A 564 -17.50 5.51 -13.90
CA GLU A 564 -17.32 6.42 -12.75
C GLU A 564 -17.11 7.87 -13.21
N ILE A 565 -16.22 8.10 -14.17
CA ILE A 565 -15.94 9.42 -14.74
C ILE A 565 -17.20 10.01 -15.40
N LEU A 566 -17.96 9.20 -16.13
CA LEU A 566 -19.22 9.63 -16.76
C LEU A 566 -20.23 10.10 -15.71
N ILE A 567 -20.42 9.34 -14.62
CA ILE A 567 -21.37 9.66 -13.54
C ILE A 567 -20.94 10.93 -12.80
N GLU A 568 -19.66 11.02 -12.41
CA GLU A 568 -19.13 12.15 -11.65
C GLU A 568 -19.11 13.48 -12.44
N ASN A 569 -18.96 13.39 -13.74
CA ASN A 569 -18.78 14.54 -14.62
C ASN A 569 -19.88 14.66 -15.67
N HIS A 570 -21.08 14.14 -15.40
CA HIS A 570 -22.20 14.11 -16.36
C HIS A 570 -22.40 15.43 -17.10
N GLU A 571 -22.53 16.55 -16.38
CA GLU A 571 -22.76 17.87 -16.96
C GLU A 571 -21.62 18.38 -17.88
N LYS A 572 -20.37 17.94 -17.59
CA LYS A 572 -19.19 18.32 -18.39
C LYS A 572 -19.03 17.46 -19.62
N VAL A 573 -19.49 16.20 -19.56
CA VAL A 573 -19.26 15.19 -20.59
C VAL A 573 -20.34 15.25 -21.69
N THR A 574 -21.56 15.67 -21.35
CA THR A 574 -22.72 15.66 -22.29
C THR A 574 -23.04 17.00 -22.93
N VAL A 575 -22.53 18.13 -22.39
CA VAL A 575 -22.79 19.47 -22.98
C VAL A 575 -21.98 19.69 -24.27
N PRO A 576 -22.56 20.13 -25.38
CA PRO A 576 -21.85 20.38 -26.65
C PRO A 576 -20.72 21.40 -26.50
N VAL A 577 -19.59 21.15 -27.16
CA VAL A 577 -18.34 21.94 -27.15
C VAL A 577 -18.50 23.41 -27.63
N PHE A 578 -19.64 23.79 -28.18
CA PHE A 578 -19.85 25.11 -28.77
C PHE A 578 -19.78 26.32 -27.81
N LEU A 579 -19.67 26.11 -26.49
CA LEU A 579 -19.63 27.20 -25.52
C LEU A 579 -18.30 27.43 -24.80
N ARG A 580 -17.24 26.72 -25.14
CA ARG A 580 -15.89 26.98 -24.55
C ARG A 580 -14.82 27.11 -25.63
N ARG A 581 -14.55 28.35 -26.05
CA ARG A 581 -13.34 28.70 -26.80
C ARG A 581 -12.12 28.61 -25.88
N THR A 582 -11.47 27.44 -25.83
CA THR A 582 -10.05 27.32 -25.49
C THR A 582 -9.38 26.50 -26.58
N PRO A 583 -8.24 26.98 -27.15
CA PRO A 583 -7.57 26.25 -28.22
C PRO A 583 -6.99 24.92 -27.68
N LEU A 584 -7.29 23.83 -28.38
CA LEU A 584 -6.67 22.52 -28.17
C LEU A 584 -5.16 22.61 -28.45
N PRO A 585 -4.30 21.98 -27.65
CA PRO A 585 -2.89 21.80 -28.01
C PRO A 585 -2.79 20.90 -29.24
N ALA A 586 -2.02 21.34 -30.25
CA ALA A 586 -1.83 20.71 -31.55
C ALA A 586 -1.03 19.38 -31.55
N ALA A 587 -1.08 18.60 -30.48
CA ALA A 587 -0.24 17.41 -30.30
C ALA A 587 -0.90 16.05 -30.61
N TRP A 588 -2.18 16.02 -31.08
CA TRP A 588 -2.91 14.74 -31.18
C TRP A 588 -3.18 14.27 -32.65
N THR A 589 -2.54 14.87 -33.63
CA THR A 589 -2.60 14.35 -34.99
C THR A 589 -1.25 13.77 -35.40
N ARG A 590 -1.13 12.46 -35.40
CA ARG A 590 -0.04 11.58 -35.88
C ARG A 590 0.81 10.94 -34.81
N PHE A 591 0.46 9.73 -34.42
CA PHE A 591 1.43 8.73 -33.93
C PHE A 591 1.48 7.56 -34.92
N PRO A 592 2.59 7.33 -35.60
CA PRO A 592 2.92 6.02 -36.14
C PRO A 592 3.62 5.21 -35.04
N LEU A 593 3.14 4.00 -34.85
CA LEU A 593 3.80 2.96 -34.04
C LEU A 593 5.27 2.75 -34.47
N ARG A 594 6.21 3.28 -33.72
CA ARG A 594 7.59 2.82 -33.68
C ARG A 594 8.13 3.00 -32.27
N LEU A 595 8.41 1.86 -31.64
CA LEU A 595 9.19 1.78 -30.40
C LEU A 595 10.60 2.33 -30.61
N PRO A 596 11.13 3.21 -29.76
CA PRO A 596 12.55 3.40 -29.65
C PRO A 596 13.09 2.78 -28.35
N ARG A 597 14.21 2.07 -28.53
CA ARG A 597 15.09 1.61 -27.43
C ARG A 597 15.63 2.81 -26.65
N LEU A 598 15.60 2.68 -25.32
CA LEU A 598 16.25 3.60 -24.38
C LEU A 598 17.78 3.43 -24.43
N PRO A 599 18.53 4.50 -24.25
CA PRO A 599 19.79 4.44 -23.53
C PRO A 599 19.67 5.17 -22.19
N LEU A 600 20.24 4.54 -21.16
CA LEU A 600 20.50 5.12 -19.85
C LEU A 600 21.55 6.25 -19.95
N PRO A 601 21.47 7.27 -19.12
CA PRO A 601 22.67 7.73 -18.46
C PRO A 601 22.55 7.81 -16.93
N LEU A 602 23.62 7.35 -16.31
CA LEU A 602 23.99 7.63 -14.94
C LEU A 602 24.07 9.14 -14.68
N GLY A 603 23.46 9.58 -13.59
CA GLY A 603 23.61 10.93 -13.06
C GLY A 603 23.38 10.91 -11.56
N THR A 604 24.41 11.24 -10.83
CA THR A 604 24.61 11.34 -9.38
C THR A 604 23.49 12.07 -8.65
N LEU A 605 23.02 11.46 -7.57
CA LEU A 605 22.16 12.08 -6.55
C LEU A 605 23.01 13.04 -5.71
N ASP A 606 22.57 14.29 -5.62
CA ASP A 606 23.00 15.21 -4.59
C ASP A 606 21.91 15.33 -3.51
N GLN A 607 22.37 15.29 -2.27
CA GLN A 607 21.54 15.30 -1.06
C GLN A 607 21.13 16.73 -0.74
N THR A 608 19.94 17.15 -1.08
CA THR A 608 19.12 18.10 -0.29
C THR A 608 17.74 18.21 -0.96
N GLY A 609 16.72 17.69 -0.31
CA GLY A 609 15.34 17.80 -0.77
C GLY A 609 14.80 19.24 -0.61
N THR A 610 15.02 20.05 -1.61
CA THR A 610 14.33 21.33 -1.75
C THR A 610 13.88 21.45 -3.20
N THR A 611 12.58 21.42 -3.42
CA THR A 611 11.99 21.62 -4.74
C THR A 611 12.21 23.05 -5.18
N CYS A 612 13.15 23.27 -6.10
CA CYS A 612 13.34 24.54 -6.79
C CYS A 612 12.29 24.69 -7.89
N LEU A 613 11.39 25.63 -7.75
CA LEU A 613 10.59 26.17 -8.84
C LEU A 613 11.50 27.07 -9.72
N GLN A 614 11.99 26.52 -10.83
CA GLN A 614 12.58 27.34 -11.89
C GLN A 614 11.47 28.06 -12.66
N THR A 615 11.41 29.36 -12.51
CA THR A 615 10.62 30.23 -13.37
C THR A 615 11.38 30.48 -14.66
N GLY A 616 10.90 29.89 -15.77
CA GLY A 616 11.29 30.30 -17.11
C GLY A 616 10.86 31.74 -17.38
N ALA A 617 11.81 32.59 -17.71
CA ALA A 617 11.60 33.97 -18.08
C ALA A 617 10.84 34.07 -19.40
N ALA A 618 9.64 34.67 -19.35
CA ALA A 618 9.03 35.36 -20.48
C ALA A 618 8.55 36.72 -19.97
N SER A 619 9.04 37.75 -20.62
CA SER A 619 8.85 39.19 -20.44
C SER A 619 7.44 39.62 -20.08
N GLY A 620 7.26 40.35 -18.97
CA GLY A 620 6.03 41.05 -18.64
C GLY A 620 5.88 41.32 -17.15
N THR A 621 6.44 42.42 -16.68
CA THR A 621 6.22 43.17 -15.44
C THR A 621 5.18 42.63 -14.45
N GLY A 622 5.64 42.15 -13.29
CA GLY A 622 4.81 41.89 -12.12
C GLY A 622 5.55 41.06 -11.08
N HIS A 623 6.39 41.68 -10.24
CA HIS A 623 6.95 41.03 -9.07
C HIS A 623 5.83 40.66 -8.08
N PRO A 624 5.75 39.45 -7.54
CA PRO A 624 4.86 39.14 -6.44
C PRO A 624 5.34 39.88 -5.20
N LEU A 625 4.55 40.85 -4.75
CA LEU A 625 4.77 41.55 -3.47
C LEU A 625 4.33 40.58 -2.35
N LEU A 626 5.30 40.04 -1.63
CA LEU A 626 5.09 39.34 -0.38
C LEU A 626 5.10 40.37 0.74
N GLN A 627 3.99 40.44 1.49
CA GLN A 627 3.87 41.30 2.68
C GLN A 627 3.77 40.43 3.92
N THR A 628 4.24 40.93 5.07
CA THR A 628 4.07 40.28 6.36
C THR A 628 2.58 40.25 6.75
N SER A 629 2.07 39.08 7.01
CA SER A 629 0.69 38.87 7.47
C SER A 629 0.51 39.34 8.92
N ARG A 630 -0.72 39.65 9.33
CA ARG A 630 -1.07 39.90 10.73
C ARG A 630 -0.94 38.66 11.64
N GLU A 631 -0.82 37.49 11.06
CA GLU A 631 -0.61 36.23 11.81
C GLU A 631 0.89 35.91 11.89
N PRO A 632 1.44 35.68 13.10
CA PRO A 632 2.87 35.38 13.29
C PRO A 632 3.26 34.11 12.54
N GLY A 633 4.35 34.20 11.74
CA GLY A 633 4.88 33.06 10.98
C GLY A 633 4.25 32.86 9.59
N TRP A 634 3.41 33.78 9.11
CA TRP A 634 2.79 33.73 7.79
C TRP A 634 3.13 34.97 6.95
N LEU A 635 3.27 34.78 5.63
CA LEU A 635 3.40 35.84 4.64
C LEU A 635 2.16 35.87 3.76
N GLU A 636 1.70 37.06 3.41
CA GLU A 636 0.60 37.23 2.44
C GLU A 636 1.18 37.45 1.05
N GLY A 637 0.76 36.64 0.08
CA GLY A 637 1.22 36.68 -1.29
C GLY A 637 0.05 36.63 -2.27
N THR A 638 0.28 37.19 -3.49
CA THR A 638 -0.70 37.13 -4.58
C THR A 638 -0.11 36.33 -5.75
N LEU A 639 -0.78 35.27 -6.16
CA LEU A 639 -0.42 34.48 -7.34
C LEU A 639 -1.63 34.44 -8.30
N ASN A 640 -1.42 34.85 -9.54
CA ASN A 640 -2.47 34.90 -10.59
C ASN A 640 -3.76 35.62 -10.16
N GLY A 641 -3.60 36.72 -9.42
CA GLY A 641 -4.75 37.53 -8.95
C GLY A 641 -5.49 37.00 -7.72
N LYS A 642 -5.06 35.86 -7.16
CA LYS A 642 -5.62 35.31 -5.91
C LYS A 642 -4.67 35.56 -4.74
N ARG A 643 -5.17 36.13 -3.65
CA ARG A 643 -4.43 36.33 -2.40
C ARG A 643 -4.48 35.07 -1.54
N GLY A 644 -3.37 34.73 -0.88
CA GLY A 644 -3.28 33.61 0.06
C GLY A 644 -2.17 33.80 1.07
N LEU A 645 -2.25 33.06 2.19
CA LEU A 645 -1.22 33.02 3.24
C LEU A 645 -0.23 31.90 2.94
N ILE A 646 1.06 32.20 3.08
CA ILE A 646 2.17 31.28 2.84
C ILE A 646 2.99 31.20 4.14
N PRO A 647 3.28 30.01 4.69
CA PRO A 647 4.12 29.89 5.88
C PRO A 647 5.52 30.44 5.62
N GLN A 648 6.03 31.28 6.53
CA GLN A 648 7.31 31.97 6.37
C GLN A 648 8.51 31.03 6.26
N ASN A 649 8.43 29.85 6.85
CA ASN A 649 9.46 28.82 6.80
C ASN A 649 9.55 28.07 5.45
N TYR A 650 8.61 28.29 4.55
CA TYR A 650 8.62 27.74 3.18
C TYR A 650 9.09 28.73 2.11
N VAL A 651 9.42 29.96 2.50
CA VAL A 651 9.86 31.02 1.58
C VAL A 651 11.30 31.41 1.90
N LYS A 652 12.23 31.14 0.98
CA LYS A 652 13.56 31.71 1.01
C LYS A 652 13.53 32.99 0.18
N LEU A 653 13.72 34.15 0.82
CA LEU A 653 14.01 35.40 0.13
C LEU A 653 15.40 35.26 -0.51
N LEU A 654 15.45 35.38 -1.83
CA LEU A 654 16.67 35.44 -2.61
C LEU A 654 17.24 36.86 -2.53
#